data_6bb44f813703f1c08212256ee01af5cc
#
_entry.id   6bb44f813703f1c08212256ee01af5cc
#
_cell.length_a   1.000
_cell.length_b   1.000
_cell.length_c   1.000
_cell.angle_alpha   90.00
_cell.angle_beta   90.00
_cell.angle_gamma   90.00
#
_symmetry.space_group_name_H-M   'P 1'
#
loop_
_entity.id
_entity.type
_entity.pdbx_description
1 polymer ?
#
loop_
_entity_poly.entity_id
_entity_poly.type
_entity_poly.pdbx_seq_one_letter_code
_entity_poly.pdbx_strand_id
1 'polypeptide(L)'
;YRDKLIVVDPEEGWITREIPLHRPSGLVSDGRRLIAISGSKVVEVDTGTGAITDLINSNLAAPIGLAVDAHGNLYVSDWGDQMCVKKFSVDGQLRQTFGKVGGRPWIGPYDPAGMTLPRGISVDKRGRLWVAEDSDTPRRLSCWNPDGSLAFEKYGTTWYSGEGCYIFPDNPERAWFNGSLIDLDWERGLWRMRAVPWASTHEDALIGLDSLALIKAVREVRGKTYVLHTGARFGMVAISRLEGDRATPVAALGSCAAAIPNIHHRNRGTIKPHPIFADHLWTSEKMNRAVREVIPWFFDSPSGAHAQDIYWSHDIGIAARRAGFPHIHPNNNFMWSDLNGNGRIDPEEIIYYPTPGLPEPAPAWGTSNWARNDVGDDLTLFLTTQPYKGEHRIWRLPVSDWVGDGVPVYRIEDAEIIVKDRPVKDYSCFSWRDSNGNFLFQFHPLTLFSADGNKKLWTYPNPWPGVHGSHTAPKSKRGRFIGGLKVIGNVDLGGEIGEVFCFSGNLGQAFLFTTDGLYIGELFKDARSAPDTLPAQITRGMSVMNTTCGGEWFGGQFFRNGRDRKIYLVNHHSNINQVHGLNTMQRIPAQTISLDGDLQDECADFMAQKVADEEEKRQISIAPIAKEHTQGELPAAGRFTWGEGRQAQWNFDGNRGAKATWSYDDTHLYIAFDSVKDATPMINGGKDWRQLFKTGDSAVFDIRTDPDEETGEIRPGDLRVLLSVFEGKPLAVLYRYKVPGTRNPVGFSSGLGTTHIDKVRILQDAKVVFDRREGGYSTRAAIPLADLDWTIEPGTFYPGDFGVIYSDQAGRANILRMFWANPVTSFVNDMSREAMIEPRFWGRFEIIGEGGVSSRK
;
A
#
# COMPACT_ATOMS: atom_id res chain seq x y z
N TYR A 1 -27.81 -6.39 -9.32
CA TYR A 1 -28.32 -5.07 -9.73
C TYR A 1 -29.38 -5.07 -10.82
N ARG A 2 -29.70 -6.23 -11.45
CA ARG A 2 -30.61 -6.26 -12.59
C ARG A 2 -31.57 -7.44 -12.56
N ASP A 3 -31.95 -7.95 -11.41
CA ASP A 3 -32.94 -9.03 -11.25
C ASP A 3 -32.75 -10.18 -12.25
N LYS A 4 -31.51 -10.64 -12.42
CA LYS A 4 -31.17 -11.75 -13.32
C LYS A 4 -29.84 -12.42 -12.98
N LEU A 5 -29.69 -13.66 -13.40
CA LEU A 5 -28.43 -14.35 -13.58
C LEU A 5 -27.95 -14.18 -15.01
N ILE A 6 -26.67 -14.08 -15.20
CA ILE A 6 -26.04 -14.09 -16.52
C ILE A 6 -25.15 -15.31 -16.70
N VAL A 7 -25.24 -15.93 -17.84
CA VAL A 7 -24.34 -17.00 -18.28
C VAL A 7 -23.33 -16.37 -19.24
N VAL A 8 -22.05 -16.55 -18.96
CA VAL A 8 -20.96 -15.95 -19.74
C VAL A 8 -20.14 -17.07 -20.35
N ASP A 9 -19.78 -16.94 -21.61
CA ASP A 9 -18.78 -17.78 -22.22
C ASP A 9 -17.40 -17.46 -21.57
N PRO A 10 -16.70 -18.44 -20.97
CA PRO A 10 -15.47 -18.17 -20.25
C PRO A 10 -14.27 -17.86 -21.16
N GLU A 11 -14.31 -18.22 -22.43
CA GLU A 11 -13.23 -17.99 -23.38
C GLU A 11 -13.38 -16.63 -24.07
N GLU A 12 -14.59 -16.30 -24.49
CA GLU A 12 -14.87 -15.09 -25.27
C GLU A 12 -15.39 -13.92 -24.44
N GLY A 13 -15.88 -14.18 -23.23
CA GLY A 13 -16.43 -13.15 -22.35
C GLY A 13 -17.85 -12.65 -22.72
N TRP A 14 -18.52 -13.27 -23.67
CA TRP A 14 -19.86 -12.90 -24.09
C TRP A 14 -20.93 -13.40 -23.12
N ILE A 15 -21.98 -12.61 -22.93
CA ILE A 15 -23.20 -13.05 -22.26
C ILE A 15 -23.97 -13.92 -23.25
N THR A 16 -24.01 -15.24 -22.99
CA THR A 16 -24.68 -16.21 -23.81
C THR A 16 -26.15 -16.35 -23.44
N ARG A 17 -26.50 -16.03 -22.20
CA ARG A 17 -27.85 -16.14 -21.69
C ARG A 17 -28.11 -15.26 -20.48
N GLU A 18 -29.35 -14.79 -20.33
CA GLU A 18 -29.88 -14.14 -19.15
C GLU A 18 -31.06 -14.90 -18.58
N ILE A 19 -31.08 -15.16 -17.26
CA ILE A 19 -32.16 -15.85 -16.57
C ILE A 19 -32.74 -14.86 -15.54
N PRO A 20 -34.00 -14.43 -15.69
CA PRO A 20 -34.64 -13.54 -14.71
C PRO A 20 -34.64 -14.18 -13.33
N LEU A 21 -34.16 -13.44 -12.30
CA LEU A 21 -34.14 -13.88 -10.92
C LEU A 21 -34.30 -12.68 -10.00
N HIS A 22 -35.32 -12.68 -9.18
CA HIS A 22 -35.64 -11.54 -8.32
C HIS A 22 -34.55 -11.30 -7.26
N ARG A 23 -33.93 -10.14 -7.24
CA ARG A 23 -32.92 -9.71 -6.25
C ARG A 23 -31.91 -10.83 -5.90
N PRO A 24 -31.14 -11.34 -6.87
CA PRO A 24 -30.17 -12.39 -6.61
C PRO A 24 -29.05 -11.90 -5.70
N SER A 25 -28.60 -12.76 -4.77
CA SER A 25 -27.45 -12.47 -3.91
C SER A 25 -26.43 -13.63 -3.87
N GLY A 26 -26.66 -14.70 -3.14
CA GLY A 26 -25.79 -15.86 -3.09
C GLY A 26 -26.01 -16.83 -4.25
N LEU A 27 -24.93 -17.48 -4.69
CA LEU A 27 -24.95 -18.49 -5.73
C LEU A 27 -23.98 -19.62 -5.38
N VAL A 28 -24.42 -20.89 -5.51
CA VAL A 28 -23.58 -22.07 -5.28
C VAL A 28 -23.99 -23.21 -6.20
N SER A 29 -23.06 -24.10 -6.54
CA SER A 29 -23.33 -25.35 -7.24
C SER A 29 -22.82 -26.54 -6.41
N ASP A 30 -23.58 -27.61 -6.34
CA ASP A 30 -23.16 -28.91 -5.80
C ASP A 30 -22.64 -29.85 -6.89
N GLY A 31 -22.43 -29.32 -8.09
CA GLY A 31 -22.00 -30.06 -9.29
C GLY A 31 -23.17 -30.70 -10.09
N ARG A 32 -24.39 -30.68 -9.54
CA ARG A 32 -25.61 -31.15 -10.18
C ARG A 32 -26.65 -30.07 -10.33
N ARG A 33 -26.79 -29.24 -9.28
CA ARG A 33 -27.78 -28.16 -9.18
C ARG A 33 -27.07 -26.83 -9.13
N LEU A 34 -27.68 -25.81 -9.71
CA LEU A 34 -27.35 -24.44 -9.49
C LEU A 34 -28.37 -23.86 -8.49
N ILE A 35 -27.88 -23.40 -7.36
CA ILE A 35 -28.72 -22.91 -6.26
C ILE A 35 -28.42 -21.45 -6.02
N ALA A 36 -29.44 -20.63 -5.92
CA ALA A 36 -29.34 -19.17 -5.77
C ALA A 36 -30.26 -18.65 -4.67
N ILE A 37 -29.92 -17.50 -4.14
CA ILE A 37 -30.83 -16.70 -3.33
C ILE A 37 -31.65 -15.81 -4.28
N SER A 38 -32.95 -15.80 -4.09
CA SER A 38 -33.92 -14.96 -4.79
C SER A 38 -34.79 -14.20 -3.77
N GLY A 39 -34.43 -12.93 -3.53
CA GLY A 39 -35.07 -12.15 -2.45
C GLY A 39 -34.87 -12.76 -1.08
N SER A 40 -35.96 -13.25 -0.45
CA SER A 40 -35.94 -13.91 0.86
C SER A 40 -35.95 -15.45 0.79
N LYS A 41 -35.76 -16.01 -0.41
CA LYS A 41 -35.84 -17.45 -0.66
C LYS A 41 -34.55 -18.02 -1.18
N VAL A 42 -34.37 -19.34 -1.04
CA VAL A 42 -33.35 -20.09 -1.77
C VAL A 42 -34.06 -20.94 -2.84
N VAL A 43 -33.56 -20.87 -4.03
CA VAL A 43 -34.14 -21.52 -5.20
C VAL A 43 -33.12 -22.35 -5.98
N GLU A 44 -33.58 -23.40 -6.63
CA GLU A 44 -32.85 -24.11 -7.65
C GLU A 44 -33.14 -23.48 -9.03
N VAL A 45 -32.09 -23.33 -9.82
CA VAL A 45 -32.15 -22.75 -11.16
C VAL A 45 -31.73 -23.79 -12.18
N ASP A 46 -32.63 -24.20 -13.05
CA ASP A 46 -32.30 -25.00 -14.20
C ASP A 46 -31.61 -24.17 -15.26
N THR A 47 -30.32 -24.35 -15.44
CA THR A 47 -29.52 -23.56 -16.39
C THR A 47 -29.87 -23.85 -17.85
N GLY A 48 -30.47 -25.01 -18.16
CA GLY A 48 -30.92 -25.39 -19.50
C GLY A 48 -32.24 -24.71 -19.91
N THR A 49 -33.24 -24.73 -19.03
CA THR A 49 -34.56 -24.19 -19.29
C THR A 49 -34.77 -22.78 -18.76
N GLY A 50 -34.03 -22.40 -17.71
CA GLY A 50 -34.25 -21.18 -16.93
C GLY A 50 -35.35 -21.31 -15.90
N ALA A 51 -35.89 -22.50 -15.67
CA ALA A 51 -36.93 -22.75 -14.67
C ALA A 51 -36.36 -22.56 -13.25
N ILE A 52 -37.21 -22.00 -12.36
CA ILE A 52 -36.84 -21.69 -10.97
C ILE A 52 -37.78 -22.50 -10.07
N THR A 53 -37.20 -23.22 -9.13
CA THR A 53 -37.95 -24.04 -8.14
C THR A 53 -37.56 -23.61 -6.73
N ASP A 54 -38.55 -23.30 -5.87
CA ASP A 54 -38.30 -22.95 -4.46
C ASP A 54 -37.74 -24.15 -3.72
N LEU A 55 -36.60 -23.99 -3.04
CA LEU A 55 -36.01 -24.98 -2.14
C LEU A 55 -36.25 -24.61 -0.66
N ILE A 56 -36.03 -23.33 -0.30
CA ILE A 56 -36.25 -22.82 1.06
C ILE A 56 -37.02 -21.51 0.95
N ASN A 57 -38.21 -21.48 1.52
CA ASN A 57 -39.11 -20.34 1.48
C ASN A 57 -39.56 -19.87 2.89
N SER A 58 -38.97 -20.43 3.94
CA SER A 58 -39.25 -20.10 5.34
C SER A 58 -37.99 -20.14 6.19
N ASN A 59 -38.07 -19.63 7.41
CA ASN A 59 -36.97 -19.57 8.39
C ASN A 59 -35.76 -18.69 7.94
N LEU A 60 -35.96 -17.79 7.00
CA LEU A 60 -34.97 -16.82 6.53
C LEU A 60 -35.56 -15.40 6.66
N ALA A 61 -34.76 -14.46 7.14
CA ALA A 61 -35.12 -13.05 7.24
C ALA A 61 -34.54 -12.23 6.08
N ALA A 62 -33.24 -12.29 5.91
CA ALA A 62 -32.50 -11.60 4.85
C ALA A 62 -31.28 -12.43 4.41
N PRO A 63 -31.49 -13.50 3.63
CA PRO A 63 -30.41 -14.39 3.19
C PRO A 63 -29.45 -13.65 2.24
N ILE A 64 -28.14 -13.87 2.42
CA ILE A 64 -27.10 -13.17 1.66
C ILE A 64 -26.11 -14.15 0.99
N GLY A 65 -25.59 -15.13 1.71
CA GLY A 65 -24.57 -16.05 1.24
C GLY A 65 -25.05 -17.49 1.28
N LEU A 66 -24.50 -18.32 0.39
CA LEU A 66 -24.78 -19.74 0.27
C LEU A 66 -23.50 -20.57 0.32
N ALA A 67 -23.58 -21.75 0.93
CA ALA A 67 -22.62 -22.83 0.79
C ALA A 67 -23.34 -24.17 0.79
N VAL A 68 -22.69 -25.22 0.26
CA VAL A 68 -23.18 -26.58 0.23
C VAL A 68 -22.09 -27.52 0.75
N ASP A 69 -22.47 -28.48 1.59
CA ASP A 69 -21.57 -29.54 2.03
C ASP A 69 -21.59 -30.76 1.10
N ALA A 70 -20.66 -31.69 1.32
CA ALA A 70 -20.56 -32.91 0.51
C ALA A 70 -21.81 -33.82 0.54
N HIS A 71 -22.72 -33.57 1.46
CA HIS A 71 -23.99 -34.32 1.59
C HIS A 71 -25.18 -33.58 0.98
N GLY A 72 -24.92 -32.40 0.35
CA GLY A 72 -25.95 -31.57 -0.29
C GLY A 72 -26.74 -30.71 0.70
N ASN A 73 -26.34 -30.64 1.97
CA ASN A 73 -26.96 -29.70 2.89
C ASN A 73 -26.58 -28.28 2.56
N LEU A 74 -27.53 -27.36 2.67
CA LEU A 74 -27.37 -25.96 2.36
C LEU A 74 -27.10 -25.16 3.63
N TYR A 75 -26.13 -24.27 3.55
CA TYR A 75 -25.83 -23.28 4.59
C TYR A 75 -26.17 -21.92 4.05
N VAL A 76 -26.91 -21.13 4.82
CA VAL A 76 -27.39 -19.81 4.42
C VAL A 76 -26.98 -18.80 5.49
N SER A 77 -26.18 -17.79 5.12
CA SER A 77 -25.97 -16.65 6.01
C SER A 77 -27.20 -15.74 5.96
N ASP A 78 -27.75 -15.42 7.12
CA ASP A 78 -29.02 -14.73 7.27
C ASP A 78 -28.84 -13.46 8.12
N TRP A 79 -29.12 -12.33 7.51
CA TRP A 79 -28.98 -10.99 8.10
C TRP A 79 -30.29 -10.54 8.79
N GLY A 80 -30.46 -9.24 8.91
CA GLY A 80 -31.59 -8.62 9.59
C GLY A 80 -31.49 -8.84 11.09
N ASP A 81 -32.52 -9.36 11.69
CA ASP A 81 -32.61 -9.72 13.12
C ASP A 81 -31.97 -11.08 13.44
N GLN A 82 -31.49 -11.81 12.46
CA GLN A 82 -30.92 -13.15 12.64
C GLN A 82 -29.39 -13.14 12.84
N MET A 83 -28.63 -12.46 12.03
CA MET A 83 -27.14 -12.33 12.10
C MET A 83 -26.42 -13.64 12.42
N CYS A 84 -26.79 -14.73 11.73
CA CYS A 84 -26.30 -16.09 11.99
C CYS A 84 -26.20 -16.88 10.67
N VAL A 85 -25.71 -18.11 10.73
CA VAL A 85 -25.76 -19.04 9.60
C VAL A 85 -26.70 -20.21 9.92
N LYS A 86 -27.58 -20.53 9.00
CA LYS A 86 -28.56 -21.60 9.13
C LYS A 86 -28.21 -22.75 8.21
N LYS A 87 -28.24 -24.00 8.73
CA LYS A 87 -28.07 -25.22 7.97
C LYS A 87 -29.42 -25.84 7.68
N PHE A 88 -29.64 -26.14 6.42
CA PHE A 88 -30.83 -26.83 5.92
C PHE A 88 -30.44 -28.18 5.31
N SER A 89 -31.31 -29.17 5.42
CA SER A 89 -31.16 -30.42 4.67
C SER A 89 -31.39 -30.18 3.17
N VAL A 90 -31.08 -31.18 2.38
CA VAL A 90 -31.23 -31.17 0.90
C VAL A 90 -32.66 -30.85 0.44
N ASP A 91 -33.66 -31.21 1.26
CA ASP A 91 -35.09 -30.95 1.08
C ASP A 91 -35.56 -29.64 1.71
N GLY A 92 -34.67 -28.76 2.15
CA GLY A 92 -34.96 -27.39 2.64
C GLY A 92 -35.44 -27.33 4.10
N GLN A 93 -35.31 -28.41 4.90
CA GLN A 93 -35.70 -28.39 6.31
C GLN A 93 -34.55 -27.77 7.16
N LEU A 94 -34.87 -26.83 8.05
CA LEU A 94 -33.91 -26.25 8.98
C LEU A 94 -33.43 -27.35 9.95
N ARG A 95 -32.10 -27.53 10.05
CA ARG A 95 -31.45 -28.53 10.90
C ARG A 95 -30.70 -27.92 12.06
N GLN A 96 -30.01 -26.77 11.83
CA GLN A 96 -29.12 -26.19 12.84
C GLN A 96 -28.90 -24.71 12.57
N THR A 97 -28.59 -23.94 13.61
CA THR A 97 -28.13 -22.56 13.54
C THR A 97 -26.73 -22.46 14.12
N PHE A 98 -25.83 -21.77 13.43
CA PHE A 98 -24.48 -21.46 13.84
C PHE A 98 -24.39 -19.99 14.26
N GLY A 99 -23.77 -19.75 15.41
CA GLY A 99 -23.73 -18.44 16.02
C GLY A 99 -25.01 -18.12 16.81
N LYS A 100 -24.95 -17.03 17.55
CA LYS A 100 -26.06 -16.53 18.35
C LYS A 100 -27.07 -15.81 17.46
N VAL A 101 -28.33 -16.17 17.57
CA VAL A 101 -29.41 -15.46 16.89
C VAL A 101 -29.45 -14.00 17.40
N GLY A 102 -29.55 -13.05 16.50
CA GLY A 102 -29.42 -11.62 16.77
C GLY A 102 -27.97 -11.13 16.70
N GLY A 103 -27.01 -12.06 16.55
CA GLY A 103 -25.59 -11.72 16.44
C GLY A 103 -24.95 -11.24 17.73
N ARG A 104 -23.86 -10.51 17.63
CA ARG A 104 -23.26 -9.78 18.74
C ARG A 104 -23.69 -8.31 18.72
N PRO A 105 -23.64 -7.62 19.86
CA PRO A 105 -23.87 -6.18 19.89
C PRO A 105 -22.89 -5.45 18.95
N TRP A 106 -23.37 -4.46 18.25
CA TRP A 106 -22.54 -3.62 17.40
C TRP A 106 -21.50 -2.83 18.21
N ILE A 107 -21.90 -2.39 19.41
CA ILE A 107 -21.09 -1.63 20.35
C ILE A 107 -21.18 -2.28 21.71
N GLY A 108 -20.06 -2.40 22.42
CA GLY A 108 -19.99 -2.96 23.76
C GLY A 108 -19.07 -4.18 23.88
N PRO A 109 -19.23 -4.98 24.95
CA PRO A 109 -18.42 -6.17 25.18
C PRO A 109 -18.47 -7.15 24.00
N TYR A 110 -17.31 -7.69 23.64
CA TYR A 110 -17.20 -8.61 22.52
C TYR A 110 -17.76 -9.99 22.88
N ASP A 111 -18.69 -10.48 22.07
CA ASP A 111 -19.27 -11.83 22.18
C ASP A 111 -18.80 -12.70 21.00
N PRO A 112 -17.87 -13.65 21.21
CA PRO A 112 -17.35 -14.50 20.12
C PRO A 112 -18.41 -15.47 19.57
N ALA A 113 -19.47 -15.76 20.30
CA ALA A 113 -20.58 -16.61 19.85
C ALA A 113 -21.51 -15.88 18.86
N GLY A 114 -21.52 -14.55 18.87
CA GLY A 114 -22.29 -13.74 17.92
C GLY A 114 -21.52 -13.46 16.63
N MET A 115 -22.27 -13.25 15.54
CA MET A 115 -21.76 -12.79 14.25
C MET A 115 -22.27 -11.38 13.97
N THR A 116 -21.58 -10.65 13.12
CA THR A 116 -22.05 -9.36 12.59
C THR A 116 -21.90 -9.39 11.08
N LEU A 117 -23.01 -9.23 10.34
CA LEU A 117 -23.06 -9.29 8.89
C LEU A 117 -22.32 -10.54 8.31
N PRO A 118 -22.66 -11.77 8.71
CA PRO A 118 -22.06 -12.96 8.13
C PRO A 118 -22.40 -13.02 6.63
N ARG A 119 -21.38 -13.00 5.75
CA ARG A 119 -21.60 -12.90 4.31
C ARG A 119 -21.01 -14.04 3.53
N GLY A 120 -19.69 -14.13 3.52
CA GLY A 120 -18.99 -15.21 2.85
C GLY A 120 -18.98 -16.47 3.70
N ILE A 121 -19.51 -17.56 3.19
CA ILE A 121 -19.54 -18.82 3.90
C ILE A 121 -19.03 -19.97 3.04
N SER A 122 -18.40 -20.94 3.67
CA SER A 122 -17.92 -22.15 3.01
C SER A 122 -17.86 -23.31 4.01
N VAL A 123 -17.98 -24.54 3.52
CA VAL A 123 -17.84 -25.73 4.36
C VAL A 123 -16.64 -26.54 3.91
N ASP A 124 -15.74 -26.85 4.84
CA ASP A 124 -14.53 -27.62 4.53
C ASP A 124 -14.78 -29.13 4.51
N LYS A 125 -13.77 -29.90 4.10
CA LYS A 125 -13.84 -31.37 4.01
C LYS A 125 -14.06 -32.07 5.37
N ARG A 126 -13.87 -31.34 6.49
CA ARG A 126 -14.14 -31.85 7.84
C ARG A 126 -15.54 -31.48 8.33
N GLY A 127 -16.35 -30.87 7.47
CA GLY A 127 -17.71 -30.40 7.80
C GLY A 127 -17.72 -29.14 8.64
N ARG A 128 -16.60 -28.41 8.83
CA ARG A 128 -16.54 -27.16 9.58
C ARG A 128 -17.01 -26.01 8.68
N LEU A 129 -17.82 -25.14 9.26
CA LEU A 129 -18.31 -23.93 8.62
C LEU A 129 -17.30 -22.80 8.82
N TRP A 130 -16.92 -22.16 7.74
CA TRP A 130 -16.13 -20.94 7.72
C TRP A 130 -17.02 -19.75 7.39
N VAL A 131 -16.89 -18.69 8.14
CA VAL A 131 -17.72 -17.48 8.00
C VAL A 131 -16.82 -16.25 7.95
N ALA A 132 -16.92 -15.51 6.86
CA ALA A 132 -16.34 -14.18 6.73
C ALA A 132 -17.43 -13.13 6.97
N GLU A 133 -17.20 -12.25 7.93
CA GLU A 133 -18.13 -11.18 8.28
C GLU A 133 -17.85 -9.93 7.42
N ASP A 134 -18.90 -9.24 6.99
CA ASP A 134 -18.84 -7.99 6.23
C ASP A 134 -18.85 -6.75 7.15
N SER A 135 -18.23 -6.89 8.30
CA SER A 135 -18.03 -5.82 9.29
C SER A 135 -16.57 -5.38 9.27
N ASP A 136 -16.32 -4.08 9.37
CA ASP A 136 -14.96 -3.53 9.45
C ASP A 136 -14.44 -3.50 10.90
N THR A 137 -15.34 -3.63 11.90
CA THR A 137 -15.00 -3.54 13.30
C THR A 137 -15.61 -4.67 14.14
N PRO A 138 -14.86 -5.73 14.38
CA PRO A 138 -13.63 -6.15 13.70
C PRO A 138 -13.95 -6.88 12.39
N ARG A 139 -13.00 -6.88 11.45
CA ARG A 139 -13.02 -7.85 10.34
C ARG A 139 -12.73 -9.22 10.90
N ARG A 140 -13.68 -10.12 10.78
CA ARG A 140 -13.60 -11.44 11.39
C ARG A 140 -13.77 -12.55 10.37
N LEU A 141 -12.88 -13.53 10.46
CA LEU A 141 -13.06 -14.84 9.88
C LEU A 141 -13.20 -15.85 11.01
N SER A 142 -14.32 -16.56 11.10
CA SER A 142 -14.58 -17.57 12.12
C SER A 142 -14.74 -18.96 11.52
N CYS A 143 -14.30 -19.96 12.28
CA CYS A 143 -14.44 -21.37 11.92
C CYS A 143 -15.26 -22.08 13.00
N TRP A 144 -16.31 -22.80 12.61
CA TRP A 144 -17.28 -23.44 13.49
C TRP A 144 -17.27 -24.94 13.27
N ASN A 145 -17.25 -25.69 14.35
CA ASN A 145 -17.35 -27.14 14.31
C ASN A 145 -18.74 -27.59 13.84
N PRO A 146 -18.90 -28.85 13.36
CA PRO A 146 -20.18 -29.36 12.93
C PRO A 146 -21.27 -29.34 14.01
N ASP A 147 -20.89 -29.35 15.28
CA ASP A 147 -21.81 -29.26 16.43
C ASP A 147 -22.28 -27.82 16.72
N GLY A 148 -21.79 -26.84 16.02
CA GLY A 148 -22.13 -25.43 16.20
C GLY A 148 -21.21 -24.66 17.16
N SER A 149 -20.24 -25.31 17.79
CA SER A 149 -19.25 -24.64 18.65
C SER A 149 -18.22 -23.87 17.81
N LEU A 150 -17.77 -22.70 18.32
CA LEU A 150 -16.67 -21.94 17.70
C LEU A 150 -15.35 -22.70 17.87
N ALA A 151 -14.72 -23.06 16.77
CA ALA A 151 -13.40 -23.69 16.79
C ALA A 151 -12.28 -22.68 16.99
N PHE A 152 -12.28 -21.60 16.22
CA PHE A 152 -11.36 -20.48 16.34
C PHE A 152 -11.85 -19.28 15.51
N GLU A 153 -11.23 -18.14 15.75
CA GLU A 153 -11.47 -16.92 15.00
C GLU A 153 -10.15 -16.22 14.67
N LYS A 154 -10.16 -15.48 13.59
CA LYS A 154 -9.07 -14.63 13.12
C LYS A 154 -9.60 -13.25 12.81
N TYR A 155 -8.75 -12.25 13.03
CA TYR A 155 -9.10 -10.86 12.80
C TYR A 155 -8.15 -10.29 11.74
N GLY A 156 -8.74 -9.63 10.76
CA GLY A 156 -8.03 -8.90 9.73
C GLY A 156 -7.89 -7.43 10.07
N THR A 157 -7.01 -6.77 9.33
CA THR A 157 -6.93 -5.32 9.32
C THR A 157 -8.17 -4.73 8.65
N THR A 158 -8.46 -3.45 8.86
CA THR A 158 -9.39 -2.73 7.99
C THR A 158 -8.85 -2.78 6.57
N TRP A 159 -9.71 -2.61 5.57
CA TRP A 159 -9.34 -2.87 4.19
C TRP A 159 -8.30 -1.91 3.60
N TYR A 160 -7.93 -0.87 4.31
CA TYR A 160 -6.78 -0.02 3.99
C TYR A 160 -6.05 0.38 5.27
N SER A 161 -5.40 -0.58 5.92
CA SER A 161 -4.72 -0.30 7.17
C SER A 161 -3.21 -0.48 7.04
N GLY A 162 -2.50 0.58 7.09
CA GLY A 162 -1.07 0.59 7.32
C GLY A 162 -0.72 1.14 8.71
N GLU A 163 -1.63 1.12 9.70
CA GLU A 163 -1.40 1.84 10.96
C GLU A 163 -1.12 0.97 12.19
N GLY A 164 -1.48 -0.30 12.16
CA GLY A 164 -1.23 -1.20 13.28
C GLY A 164 -2.11 -0.94 14.51
N CYS A 165 -1.80 -1.59 15.63
CA CYS A 165 -2.47 -1.34 16.89
C CYS A 165 -1.83 -0.16 17.65
N TYR A 166 -2.61 0.45 18.54
CA TYR A 166 -2.16 1.52 19.43
C TYR A 166 -2.27 1.05 20.89
N ILE A 167 -1.16 0.98 21.59
CA ILE A 167 -1.10 0.60 23.02
C ILE A 167 -1.32 1.85 23.85
N PHE A 168 -2.21 1.76 24.85
CA PHE A 168 -2.55 2.90 25.68
C PHE A 168 -1.37 3.24 26.60
N PRO A 169 -0.89 4.50 26.58
CA PRO A 169 0.30 4.89 27.35
C PRO A 169 0.13 4.65 28.87
N ASP A 170 -1.04 4.98 29.43
CA ASP A 170 -1.33 4.88 30.85
C ASP A 170 -1.88 3.52 31.27
N ASN A 171 -2.21 2.67 30.29
CA ASN A 171 -2.67 1.30 30.53
C ASN A 171 -2.12 0.36 29.44
N PRO A 172 -0.83 -0.06 29.52
CA PRO A 172 -0.20 -0.86 28.52
C PRO A 172 -0.77 -2.28 28.35
N GLU A 173 -1.67 -2.70 29.22
CA GLU A 173 -2.42 -3.96 29.07
C GLU A 173 -3.62 -3.80 28.15
N ARG A 174 -3.87 -2.60 27.66
CA ARG A 174 -4.95 -2.29 26.73
C ARG A 174 -4.39 -1.72 25.45
N ALA A 175 -4.97 -2.14 24.33
CA ALA A 175 -4.67 -1.56 23.03
C ALA A 175 -5.94 -1.36 22.20
N TRP A 176 -5.85 -0.47 21.24
CA TRP A 176 -6.85 -0.27 20.21
C TRP A 176 -6.38 -0.95 18.93
N PHE A 177 -7.20 -1.80 18.38
CA PHE A 177 -6.92 -2.50 17.14
C PHE A 177 -8.14 -2.42 16.21
N ASN A 178 -8.02 -1.71 15.09
CA ASN A 178 -9.05 -1.62 14.05
C ASN A 178 -10.47 -1.36 14.59
N GLY A 179 -10.62 -0.34 15.44
CA GLY A 179 -11.92 0.00 16.05
C GLY A 179 -12.35 -0.88 17.20
N SER A 180 -11.48 -1.76 17.66
CA SER A 180 -11.77 -2.67 18.77
C SER A 180 -10.77 -2.46 19.92
N LEU A 181 -11.22 -2.66 21.14
CA LEU A 181 -10.37 -2.75 22.31
C LEU A 181 -9.90 -4.19 22.50
N ILE A 182 -8.61 -4.36 22.74
CA ILE A 182 -8.00 -5.64 23.07
C ILE A 182 -7.27 -5.55 24.42
N ASP A 183 -7.29 -6.64 25.16
CA ASP A 183 -6.47 -6.84 26.35
C ASP A 183 -5.19 -7.57 25.97
N LEU A 184 -4.05 -7.12 26.49
CA LEU A 184 -2.72 -7.68 26.24
C LEU A 184 -2.21 -8.39 27.48
N ASP A 185 -1.74 -9.62 27.32
CA ASP A 185 -0.98 -10.36 28.33
C ASP A 185 0.51 -10.36 27.93
N TRP A 186 1.26 -9.42 28.47
CA TRP A 186 2.68 -9.25 28.18
C TRP A 186 3.55 -10.43 28.67
N GLU A 187 3.11 -11.13 29.70
CA GLU A 187 3.88 -12.27 30.27
C GLU A 187 3.80 -13.48 29.36
N ARG A 188 2.59 -13.79 28.89
CA ARG A 188 2.34 -14.93 28.02
C ARG A 188 2.51 -14.61 26.54
N GLY A 189 2.54 -13.32 26.17
CA GLY A 189 2.51 -12.86 24.77
C GLY A 189 1.19 -13.18 24.10
N LEU A 190 0.09 -13.11 24.84
CA LEU A 190 -1.26 -13.35 24.35
C LEU A 190 -2.07 -12.07 24.30
N TRP A 191 -3.15 -12.11 23.57
CA TRP A 191 -4.13 -11.04 23.52
C TRP A 191 -5.54 -11.62 23.34
N ARG A 192 -6.54 -10.84 23.69
CA ARG A 192 -7.94 -11.17 23.46
C ARG A 192 -8.76 -9.94 23.09
N MET A 193 -9.76 -10.16 22.25
CA MET A 193 -10.75 -9.14 21.95
C MET A 193 -11.58 -8.85 23.21
N ARG A 194 -11.65 -7.56 23.59
CA ARG A 194 -12.39 -7.11 24.77
C ARG A 194 -13.76 -6.57 24.41
N ALA A 195 -13.78 -5.61 23.49
CA ALA A 195 -14.98 -4.87 23.15
C ALA A 195 -14.86 -4.22 21.76
N VAL A 196 -16.00 -3.87 21.20
CA VAL A 196 -16.14 -2.93 20.12
C VAL A 196 -16.67 -1.62 20.72
N PRO A 197 -15.81 -0.65 21.01
CA PRO A 197 -16.24 0.58 21.67
C PRO A 197 -17.06 1.47 20.74
N TRP A 198 -16.98 1.19 19.43
CA TRP A 198 -17.60 1.96 18.39
C TRP A 198 -17.59 1.19 17.07
N ALA A 199 -18.62 1.31 16.25
CA ALA A 199 -18.78 0.56 15.02
C ALA A 199 -19.02 1.47 13.82
N SER A 200 -18.16 1.37 12.81
CA SER A 200 -18.19 2.19 11.60
C SER A 200 -19.37 1.90 10.68
N THR A 201 -19.97 0.74 10.79
CA THR A 201 -21.09 0.29 9.97
C THR A 201 -22.46 0.51 10.63
N HIS A 202 -22.45 0.98 11.89
CA HIS A 202 -23.68 1.27 12.62
C HIS A 202 -24.31 2.58 12.12
N GLU A 203 -25.63 2.71 12.23
CA GLU A 203 -26.36 3.92 11.83
C GLU A 203 -25.96 5.18 12.62
N ASP A 204 -25.50 4.99 13.87
CA ASP A 204 -24.97 6.07 14.72
C ASP A 204 -23.46 6.34 14.49
N ALA A 205 -22.84 5.73 13.50
CA ALA A 205 -21.43 5.89 13.23
C ALA A 205 -21.13 7.29 12.67
N LEU A 206 -20.30 8.02 13.37
CA LEU A 206 -19.90 9.38 13.07
C LEU A 206 -19.14 9.57 11.77
N ILE A 207 -18.46 8.54 11.30
CA ILE A 207 -17.37 8.71 10.36
C ILE A 207 -17.38 7.54 9.39
N GLY A 208 -16.96 7.79 8.16
CA GLY A 208 -16.83 6.77 7.13
C GLY A 208 -15.91 5.61 7.51
N LEU A 209 -16.11 4.50 6.87
CA LEU A 209 -15.71 3.13 7.21
C LEU A 209 -14.27 2.89 7.62
N ASP A 210 -13.32 3.63 7.09
CA ASP A 210 -11.90 3.33 7.25
C ASP A 210 -11.23 4.20 8.31
N SER A 211 -11.95 5.09 8.96
CA SER A 211 -11.30 6.14 9.72
C SER A 211 -11.22 5.92 11.22
N LEU A 212 -12.16 5.21 11.79
CA LEU A 212 -12.16 5.02 13.26
C LEU A 212 -11.49 3.74 13.72
N ALA A 213 -11.13 2.93 12.78
CA ALA A 213 -10.20 1.87 13.03
C ALA A 213 -8.88 2.41 13.59
N LEU A 214 -8.55 3.66 13.29
CA LEU A 214 -7.24 4.24 13.48
C LEU A 214 -7.26 5.31 14.55
N ILE A 215 -6.69 5.06 15.71
CA ILE A 215 -6.44 6.10 16.69
C ILE A 215 -5.06 6.73 16.52
N LYS A 216 -5.02 8.03 16.79
CA LYS A 216 -3.82 8.83 16.72
C LYS A 216 -3.24 9.14 18.08
N ALA A 217 -4.09 9.28 19.05
CA ALA A 217 -3.68 9.52 20.42
C ALA A 217 -4.75 9.06 21.41
N VAL A 218 -4.31 8.76 22.60
CA VAL A 218 -5.13 8.65 23.81
C VAL A 218 -4.63 9.69 24.77
N ARG A 219 -5.52 10.44 25.39
CA ARG A 219 -5.18 11.49 26.36
C ARG A 219 -6.07 11.41 27.59
N GLU A 220 -5.47 11.55 28.75
CA GLU A 220 -6.18 11.72 30.02
C GLU A 220 -6.27 13.21 30.33
N VAL A 221 -7.46 13.79 30.22
CA VAL A 221 -7.70 15.20 30.46
C VAL A 221 -8.86 15.37 31.42
N ARG A 222 -8.66 16.16 32.48
CA ARG A 222 -9.69 16.41 33.52
C ARG A 222 -10.30 15.12 34.07
N GLY A 223 -9.48 14.07 34.25
CA GLY A 223 -9.91 12.78 34.78
C GLY A 223 -10.75 11.94 33.82
N LYS A 224 -10.73 12.25 32.53
CA LYS A 224 -11.44 11.51 31.47
C LYS A 224 -10.49 11.08 30.37
N THR A 225 -10.73 9.90 29.83
CA THR A 225 -9.97 9.35 28.70
C THR A 225 -10.58 9.81 27.38
N TYR A 226 -9.76 10.46 26.56
CA TYR A 226 -10.13 10.85 25.20
C TYR A 226 -9.33 10.06 24.17
N VAL A 227 -10.03 9.59 23.15
CA VAL A 227 -9.46 8.88 22.02
C VAL A 227 -9.61 9.76 20.78
N LEU A 228 -8.49 10.04 20.13
CA LEU A 228 -8.48 10.86 18.94
C LEU A 228 -8.32 9.96 17.71
N HIS A 229 -9.25 10.15 16.80
CA HIS A 229 -9.30 9.46 15.53
C HIS A 229 -9.01 10.44 14.40
N THR A 230 -8.42 9.98 13.31
CA THR A 230 -8.35 10.78 12.09
C THR A 230 -9.07 10.06 10.97
N GLY A 231 -9.85 10.82 10.22
CA GLY A 231 -10.55 10.30 9.05
C GLY A 231 -9.58 9.88 7.96
N ALA A 232 -9.73 8.65 7.47
CA ALA A 232 -8.77 8.05 6.55
C ALA A 232 -8.54 8.87 5.29
N ARG A 233 -9.56 9.33 4.61
CA ARG A 233 -9.37 10.00 3.30
C ARG A 233 -9.73 11.47 3.27
N PHE A 234 -10.28 12.02 4.35
CA PHE A 234 -11.06 13.26 4.22
C PHE A 234 -10.61 14.41 5.10
N GLY A 235 -9.45 14.27 5.74
CA GLY A 235 -8.93 15.37 6.51
C GLY A 235 -9.83 15.74 7.70
N MET A 236 -10.13 14.78 8.59
CA MET A 236 -10.91 15.01 9.78
C MET A 236 -10.22 14.48 11.02
N VAL A 237 -10.30 15.22 12.12
CA VAL A 237 -10.01 14.75 13.47
C VAL A 237 -11.35 14.58 14.20
N ALA A 238 -11.57 13.42 14.79
CA ALA A 238 -12.68 13.21 15.71
C ALA A 238 -12.16 12.85 17.08
N ILE A 239 -12.83 13.33 18.09
CA ILE A 239 -12.52 13.13 19.49
C ILE A 239 -13.69 12.40 20.13
N SER A 240 -13.40 11.24 20.70
CA SER A 240 -14.37 10.46 21.47
C SER A 240 -13.94 10.38 22.92
N ARG A 241 -14.88 10.43 23.83
CA ARG A 241 -14.66 10.14 25.23
C ARG A 241 -14.85 8.63 25.46
N LEU A 242 -13.83 7.97 25.98
CA LEU A 242 -13.85 6.53 26.25
C LEU A 242 -14.29 6.28 27.70
N GLU A 243 -15.44 5.65 27.88
CA GLU A 243 -16.00 5.25 29.17
C GLU A 243 -16.20 3.74 29.19
N GLY A 244 -15.37 3.06 29.98
CA GLY A 244 -15.39 1.60 30.01
C GLY A 244 -15.06 1.00 28.63
N ASP A 245 -16.07 0.41 28.01
CA ASP A 245 -15.97 -0.25 26.70
C ASP A 245 -16.68 0.52 25.57
N ARG A 246 -17.07 1.77 25.82
CA ARG A 246 -17.78 2.63 24.85
C ARG A 246 -17.03 3.93 24.59
N ALA A 247 -16.88 4.27 23.35
CA ALA A 247 -16.38 5.56 22.90
C ALA A 247 -17.56 6.42 22.43
N THR A 248 -17.81 7.51 23.14
CA THR A 248 -18.85 8.49 22.78
C THR A 248 -18.19 9.68 22.07
N PRO A 249 -18.59 10.02 20.87
CA PRO A 249 -18.10 11.18 20.17
C PRO A 249 -18.44 12.48 20.92
N VAL A 250 -17.49 13.39 20.98
CA VAL A 250 -17.68 14.68 21.68
C VAL A 250 -17.25 15.89 20.86
N ALA A 251 -16.38 15.71 19.86
CA ALA A 251 -16.01 16.77 18.93
C ALA A 251 -15.46 16.21 17.63
N ALA A 252 -15.60 16.96 16.57
CA ALA A 252 -14.95 16.67 15.29
C ALA A 252 -14.66 17.95 14.52
N LEU A 253 -13.57 17.95 13.74
CA LEU A 253 -13.24 19.06 12.87
C LEU A 253 -12.44 18.60 11.65
N GLY A 254 -12.49 19.37 10.60
CA GLY A 254 -11.75 19.03 9.38
C GLY A 254 -12.31 19.66 8.11
N SER A 255 -11.90 19.09 6.99
CA SER A 255 -12.36 19.52 5.68
C SER A 255 -13.83 19.14 5.43
N CYS A 256 -14.62 20.04 4.83
CA CYS A 256 -15.95 19.73 4.34
C CYS A 256 -15.96 18.64 3.23
N ALA A 257 -14.80 18.34 2.64
CA ALA A 257 -14.66 17.19 1.74
C ALA A 257 -14.95 15.85 2.44
N ALA A 258 -14.77 15.79 3.75
CA ALA A 258 -15.15 14.64 4.58
C ALA A 258 -16.67 14.36 4.58
N ALA A 259 -17.45 15.35 4.23
CA ALA A 259 -18.91 15.26 4.11
C ALA A 259 -19.39 14.49 2.88
N ILE A 260 -18.52 14.29 1.91
CA ILE A 260 -18.89 13.64 0.66
C ILE A 260 -19.01 12.14 0.94
N PRO A 261 -20.13 11.49 0.55
CA PRO A 261 -20.35 10.09 0.87
C PRO A 261 -19.23 9.22 0.31
N ASN A 262 -18.73 8.35 1.16
CA ASN A 262 -17.75 7.38 0.74
C ASN A 262 -18.37 6.43 -0.31
N ILE A 263 -17.80 6.43 -1.49
CA ILE A 263 -18.30 5.65 -2.64
C ILE A 263 -18.21 4.13 -2.42
N HIS A 264 -17.38 3.68 -1.50
CA HIS A 264 -17.34 2.28 -1.14
C HIS A 264 -18.67 1.76 -0.54
N HIS A 265 -19.49 2.63 0.03
CA HIS A 265 -20.87 2.29 0.41
C HIS A 265 -21.80 2.09 -0.78
N ARG A 266 -21.47 2.64 -1.93
CA ARG A 266 -22.26 2.52 -3.15
C ARG A 266 -22.43 1.08 -3.64
N ASN A 267 -21.40 0.27 -3.48
CA ASN A 267 -21.44 -1.15 -3.85
C ASN A 267 -22.41 -1.98 -2.99
N ARG A 268 -22.94 -1.42 -1.91
CA ARG A 268 -23.90 -2.06 -1.01
C ARG A 268 -25.34 -1.63 -1.22
N GLY A 269 -25.61 -0.83 -2.26
CA GLY A 269 -26.98 -0.43 -2.63
C GLY A 269 -27.61 0.67 -1.78
N THR A 270 -26.93 1.15 -0.75
CA THR A 270 -27.36 2.26 0.09
C THR A 270 -26.25 3.30 0.16
N ILE A 271 -26.50 4.48 -0.40
CA ILE A 271 -25.71 5.65 -0.07
C ILE A 271 -26.15 6.04 1.34
N LYS A 272 -25.42 5.61 2.35
CA LYS A 272 -25.58 6.21 3.68
C LYS A 272 -24.85 7.54 3.65
N PRO A 273 -25.53 8.66 3.86
CA PRO A 273 -24.89 9.94 4.01
C PRO A 273 -23.92 9.89 5.19
N HIS A 274 -22.84 10.66 5.12
CA HIS A 274 -21.98 10.85 6.27
C HIS A 274 -22.81 11.47 7.39
N PRO A 275 -22.78 10.96 8.65
CA PRO A 275 -23.66 11.43 9.72
C PRO A 275 -23.60 12.93 9.99
N ILE A 276 -22.42 13.56 9.84
CA ILE A 276 -22.25 15.03 9.95
C ILE A 276 -23.13 15.80 8.96
N PHE A 277 -23.55 15.17 7.86
CA PHE A 277 -24.30 15.86 6.79
C PHE A 277 -25.53 15.06 6.34
N ALA A 278 -25.85 13.97 7.09
CA ALA A 278 -26.89 13.02 6.70
C ALA A 278 -28.22 13.69 6.38
N ASP A 279 -28.64 14.57 7.24
CA ASP A 279 -29.98 15.16 7.18
C ASP A 279 -30.03 16.40 6.29
N HIS A 280 -28.85 16.97 5.95
CA HIS A 280 -28.79 18.23 5.24
C HIS A 280 -28.51 18.11 3.76
N LEU A 281 -27.57 17.26 3.37
CA LEU A 281 -27.08 17.21 2.00
C LEU A 281 -27.76 16.14 1.16
N TRP A 282 -27.73 14.91 1.63
CA TRP A 282 -28.01 13.77 0.76
C TRP A 282 -29.44 13.25 0.85
N THR A 283 -30.14 13.58 1.91
CA THR A 283 -31.60 13.39 2.00
C THR A 283 -32.37 14.53 1.34
N SER A 284 -31.69 15.66 1.07
CA SER A 284 -32.29 16.78 0.37
C SER A 284 -32.51 16.46 -1.10
N GLU A 285 -33.76 16.47 -1.51
CA GLU A 285 -34.14 16.34 -2.92
C GLU A 285 -33.49 17.41 -3.80
N LYS A 286 -33.29 18.61 -3.23
CA LYS A 286 -32.60 19.74 -3.89
C LYS A 286 -31.12 19.39 -4.16
N MET A 287 -30.42 18.79 -3.20
CA MET A 287 -29.05 18.41 -3.39
C MET A 287 -28.88 17.26 -4.39
N ASN A 288 -29.72 16.24 -4.31
CA ASN A 288 -29.75 15.15 -5.27
C ASN A 288 -30.00 15.64 -6.70
N ARG A 289 -30.90 16.59 -6.87
CA ARG A 289 -31.15 17.24 -8.17
C ARG A 289 -29.94 18.02 -8.64
N ALA A 290 -29.36 18.86 -7.80
CA ALA A 290 -28.17 19.65 -8.13
C ALA A 290 -26.95 18.78 -8.49
N VAL A 291 -26.74 17.67 -7.79
CA VAL A 291 -25.68 16.71 -8.13
C VAL A 291 -25.95 16.04 -9.48
N ARG A 292 -27.18 15.64 -9.78
CA ARG A 292 -27.54 15.08 -11.10
C ARG A 292 -27.29 16.06 -12.23
N GLU A 293 -27.53 17.36 -12.00
CA GLU A 293 -27.31 18.41 -13.00
C GLU A 293 -25.82 18.73 -13.20
N VAL A 294 -25.02 18.75 -12.13
CA VAL A 294 -23.60 19.16 -12.19
C VAL A 294 -22.71 17.95 -12.48
N ILE A 295 -23.06 16.78 -11.96
CA ILE A 295 -22.28 15.54 -12.06
C ILE A 295 -23.22 14.40 -12.45
N PRO A 296 -23.75 14.37 -13.70
CA PRO A 296 -24.79 13.41 -14.12
C PRO A 296 -24.44 11.96 -13.89
N TRP A 297 -23.17 11.61 -14.04
CA TRP A 297 -22.63 10.25 -13.89
C TRP A 297 -22.44 9.80 -12.43
N PHE A 298 -22.56 10.70 -11.45
CA PHE A 298 -22.33 10.37 -10.04
C PHE A 298 -23.21 9.21 -9.54
N PHE A 299 -24.47 9.17 -9.95
CA PHE A 299 -25.38 8.11 -9.56
C PHE A 299 -25.38 6.90 -10.50
N ASP A 300 -24.83 7.03 -11.69
CA ASP A 300 -24.94 6.04 -12.77
C ASP A 300 -23.65 5.25 -13.03
N SER A 301 -22.52 5.66 -12.46
CA SER A 301 -21.24 4.97 -12.65
C SER A 301 -21.16 3.68 -11.82
N PRO A 302 -20.93 2.53 -12.45
CA PRO A 302 -20.78 1.25 -11.73
C PRO A 302 -19.40 1.06 -11.10
N SER A 303 -18.41 1.87 -11.44
CA SER A 303 -17.03 1.69 -10.96
C SER A 303 -16.56 2.85 -10.09
N GLY A 304 -15.96 2.54 -8.94
CA GLY A 304 -15.41 3.52 -8.02
C GLY A 304 -14.19 4.32 -8.52
N ALA A 305 -13.72 4.07 -9.75
CA ALA A 305 -12.53 4.72 -10.29
C ALA A 305 -12.68 6.24 -10.50
N HIS A 306 -13.85 6.69 -10.91
CA HIS A 306 -14.11 8.14 -11.09
C HIS A 306 -14.45 8.87 -9.80
N ALA A 307 -14.59 8.16 -8.74
CA ALA A 307 -15.01 8.69 -7.46
C ALA A 307 -13.93 9.44 -6.71
N GLN A 308 -12.68 9.09 -6.89
CA GLN A 308 -11.57 9.85 -6.33
C GLN A 308 -11.51 11.27 -6.93
N ASP A 309 -11.87 11.43 -8.19
CA ASP A 309 -11.89 12.72 -8.87
C ASP A 309 -12.98 13.65 -8.34
N ILE A 310 -14.08 13.08 -7.83
CA ILE A 310 -15.18 13.87 -7.24
C ILE A 310 -14.79 14.46 -5.89
N TYR A 311 -14.01 13.76 -5.08
CA TYR A 311 -13.60 14.24 -3.75
C TYR A 311 -12.83 15.56 -3.79
N TRP A 312 -12.16 15.81 -4.90
CA TRP A 312 -11.38 17.01 -5.15
C TRP A 312 -12.09 17.97 -6.10
N SER A 313 -13.31 17.64 -6.57
CA SER A 313 -13.94 18.42 -7.62
C SER A 313 -14.65 19.64 -7.06
N HIS A 314 -14.35 20.75 -7.69
CA HIS A 314 -15.06 22.01 -7.58
C HIS A 314 -16.60 21.84 -7.80
N ASP A 315 -16.98 20.79 -8.48
CA ASP A 315 -18.35 20.50 -8.94
C ASP A 315 -19.31 20.18 -7.79
N ILE A 316 -18.88 19.53 -6.72
CA ILE A 316 -19.74 19.30 -5.54
C ILE A 316 -20.02 20.61 -4.81
N GLY A 317 -19.04 21.50 -4.71
CA GLY A 317 -19.26 22.83 -4.18
C GLY A 317 -20.25 23.64 -5.02
N ILE A 318 -20.23 23.47 -6.35
CA ILE A 318 -21.22 24.07 -7.25
C ILE A 318 -22.60 23.45 -7.00
N ALA A 319 -22.71 22.13 -6.91
CA ALA A 319 -23.96 21.44 -6.64
C ALA A 319 -24.54 21.82 -5.26
N ALA A 320 -23.72 21.88 -4.22
CA ALA A 320 -24.12 22.29 -2.89
C ALA A 320 -24.68 23.74 -2.87
N ARG A 321 -23.99 24.67 -3.52
CA ARG A 321 -24.47 26.05 -3.65
C ARG A 321 -25.82 26.13 -4.38
N ARG A 322 -25.98 25.39 -5.46
CA ARG A 322 -27.27 25.31 -6.19
C ARG A 322 -28.41 24.72 -5.36
N ALA A 323 -28.06 23.79 -4.47
CA ALA A 323 -29.01 23.19 -3.55
C ALA A 323 -29.35 24.07 -2.33
N GLY A 324 -28.68 25.23 -2.17
CA GLY A 324 -28.89 26.14 -1.04
C GLY A 324 -27.99 25.89 0.17
N PHE A 325 -26.85 25.20 0.00
CA PHE A 325 -25.84 24.95 1.01
C PHE A 325 -24.51 25.67 0.65
N PRO A 326 -24.47 27.02 0.70
CA PRO A 326 -23.33 27.78 0.18
C PRO A 326 -22.02 27.57 0.98
N HIS A 327 -22.12 27.13 2.22
CA HIS A 327 -20.96 26.93 3.10
C HIS A 327 -20.28 25.58 2.91
N ILE A 328 -20.92 24.66 2.24
CA ILE A 328 -20.37 23.34 1.98
C ILE A 328 -19.57 23.38 0.69
N HIS A 329 -18.28 23.70 0.85
CA HIS A 329 -17.30 23.68 -0.22
C HIS A 329 -16.15 22.76 0.19
N PRO A 330 -15.58 21.93 -0.70
CA PRO A 330 -14.47 21.05 -0.37
C PRO A 330 -13.27 21.74 0.30
N ASN A 331 -13.08 23.02 -0.01
CA ASN A 331 -12.02 23.84 0.57
C ASN A 331 -12.41 24.52 1.90
N ASN A 332 -13.62 24.40 2.35
CA ASN A 332 -14.02 24.90 3.67
C ASN A 332 -13.78 23.85 4.74
N ASN A 333 -13.71 24.31 5.97
CA ASN A 333 -13.64 23.50 7.15
C ASN A 333 -14.97 23.46 7.88
N PHE A 334 -15.15 22.46 8.70
CA PHE A 334 -16.23 22.37 9.68
C PHE A 334 -15.65 22.13 11.08
N MET A 335 -16.37 22.56 12.10
CA MET A 335 -16.21 22.19 13.49
C MET A 335 -17.53 21.75 14.06
N TRP A 336 -17.48 20.70 14.88
CA TRP A 336 -18.60 20.22 15.66
C TRP A 336 -18.16 19.94 17.09
N SER A 337 -18.98 20.29 18.06
CA SER A 337 -18.86 19.87 19.47
C SER A 337 -20.25 19.49 19.95
N ASP A 338 -20.34 18.39 20.71
CA ASP A 338 -21.58 17.86 21.28
C ASP A 338 -22.09 18.75 22.42
N LEU A 339 -22.64 19.91 22.08
CA LEU A 339 -23.00 20.95 23.05
C LEU A 339 -24.19 20.54 23.93
N ASN A 340 -25.08 19.72 23.42
CA ASN A 340 -26.24 19.25 24.14
C ASN A 340 -26.02 17.91 24.88
N GLY A 341 -24.87 17.27 24.68
CA GLY A 341 -24.44 16.06 25.41
C GLY A 341 -25.15 14.78 24.99
N ASN A 342 -25.78 14.76 23.80
CA ASN A 342 -26.52 13.58 23.33
C ASN A 342 -25.65 12.54 22.60
N GLY A 343 -24.37 12.86 22.33
CA GLY A 343 -23.41 12.01 21.61
C GLY A 343 -23.72 11.87 20.12
N ARG A 344 -24.56 12.74 19.57
CA ARG A 344 -24.97 12.76 18.16
C ARG A 344 -24.58 14.09 17.52
N ILE A 345 -24.42 14.08 16.22
CA ILE A 345 -24.12 15.28 15.49
C ILE A 345 -25.43 15.96 15.10
N ASP A 346 -25.72 17.03 15.78
CA ASP A 346 -26.85 17.90 15.44
C ASP A 346 -26.38 19.04 14.53
N PRO A 347 -27.16 19.36 13.50
CA PRO A 347 -26.82 20.40 12.52
C PRO A 347 -26.52 21.77 13.10
N GLU A 348 -27.22 22.10 14.15
CA GLU A 348 -27.15 23.40 14.82
C GLU A 348 -25.82 23.57 15.56
N GLU A 349 -25.13 22.45 15.83
CA GLU A 349 -23.83 22.41 16.49
C GLU A 349 -22.65 22.49 15.52
N ILE A 350 -22.91 22.46 14.19
CA ILE A 350 -21.85 22.47 13.19
C ILE A 350 -21.59 23.90 12.73
N ILE A 351 -20.33 24.32 12.84
CA ILE A 351 -19.85 25.61 12.33
C ILE A 351 -19.01 25.34 11.07
N TYR A 352 -19.28 26.11 10.01
CA TYR A 352 -18.53 26.07 8.76
C TYR A 352 -17.72 27.36 8.58
N TYR A 353 -16.49 27.21 8.09
CA TYR A 353 -15.62 28.37 7.88
C TYR A 353 -14.54 28.08 6.83
N PRO A 354 -14.06 29.14 6.11
CA PRO A 354 -12.86 29.05 5.29
C PRO A 354 -11.61 28.94 6.17
N THR A 355 -10.49 28.47 5.61
CA THR A 355 -9.22 28.48 6.35
C THR A 355 -8.76 29.91 6.58
N PRO A 356 -8.52 30.36 7.83
CA PRO A 356 -8.22 31.74 8.13
C PRO A 356 -6.92 32.21 7.48
N GLY A 357 -6.90 33.47 7.02
CA GLY A 357 -5.69 34.12 6.54
C GLY A 357 -5.11 33.55 5.25
N LEU A 358 -5.87 32.78 4.50
CA LEU A 358 -5.53 32.36 3.15
C LEU A 358 -6.52 32.98 2.14
N PRO A 359 -6.04 33.40 0.96
CA PRO A 359 -6.95 33.85 -0.11
C PRO A 359 -7.78 32.69 -0.63
N GLU A 360 -9.04 32.93 -0.90
CA GLU A 360 -9.91 31.91 -1.50
C GLU A 360 -9.55 31.63 -2.97
N PRO A 361 -9.64 30.37 -3.42
CA PRO A 361 -9.97 29.17 -2.66
C PRO A 361 -8.75 28.64 -1.85
N ALA A 362 -8.86 28.66 -0.54
CA ALA A 362 -7.82 28.14 0.35
C ALA A 362 -7.99 26.63 0.56
N PRO A 363 -6.91 25.86 0.64
CA PRO A 363 -7.04 24.47 1.04
C PRO A 363 -7.58 24.37 2.47
N ALA A 364 -8.45 23.43 2.72
CA ALA A 364 -8.88 23.11 4.08
C ALA A 364 -7.71 22.67 4.95
N TRP A 365 -7.86 22.73 6.26
CA TRP A 365 -6.88 22.13 7.17
C TRP A 365 -6.65 20.68 6.81
N GLY A 366 -5.39 20.37 6.51
CA GLY A 366 -4.98 19.03 6.18
C GLY A 366 -5.02 18.15 7.42
N THR A 367 -6.09 17.44 7.56
CA THR A 367 -6.21 16.36 8.51
C THR A 367 -6.19 15.04 7.75
N SER A 368 -5.30 14.93 6.72
CA SER A 368 -5.28 13.74 5.89
C SER A 368 -5.01 12.50 6.75
N ASN A 369 -5.64 11.41 6.41
CA ASN A 369 -5.45 10.12 7.06
C ASN A 369 -4.02 9.62 7.06
N TRP A 370 -3.26 10.12 6.13
CA TRP A 370 -1.83 9.87 6.05
C TRP A 370 -1.02 10.70 7.04
N ALA A 371 -1.64 11.74 7.64
CA ALA A 371 -1.02 12.59 8.63
C ALA A 371 -1.42 12.15 10.04
N ARG A 372 -0.43 11.89 10.87
CA ARG A 372 -0.62 11.88 12.31
C ARG A 372 -0.41 13.31 12.79
N ASN A 373 -1.49 14.06 12.91
CA ASN A 373 -1.41 15.35 13.55
C ASN A 373 -1.02 15.15 15.01
N ASP A 374 -0.09 15.93 15.47
CA ASP A 374 0.27 15.95 16.89
C ASP A 374 -0.87 16.53 17.72
N VAL A 375 -1.01 16.04 18.93
CA VAL A 375 -2.05 16.44 19.88
C VAL A 375 -1.42 16.69 21.23
N GLY A 376 -1.68 17.86 21.79
CA GLY A 376 -1.27 18.21 23.15
C GLY A 376 -1.92 17.32 24.21
N ASP A 377 -1.32 17.28 25.39
CA ASP A 377 -1.88 16.56 26.52
C ASP A 377 -3.17 17.20 27.07
N ASP A 378 -3.44 18.44 26.66
CA ASP A 378 -4.64 19.22 26.94
C ASP A 378 -5.68 19.19 25.81
N LEU A 379 -5.52 18.32 24.83
CA LEU A 379 -6.28 18.24 23.57
C LEU A 379 -6.06 19.42 22.62
N THR A 380 -5.03 20.25 22.80
CA THR A 380 -4.61 21.20 21.76
C THR A 380 -4.26 20.45 20.48
N LEU A 381 -4.85 20.86 19.37
CA LEU A 381 -4.62 20.24 18.05
C LEU A 381 -3.56 21.04 17.27
N PHE A 382 -2.64 20.31 16.64
CA PHE A 382 -1.66 20.87 15.72
C PHE A 382 -2.01 20.44 14.31
N LEU A 383 -2.67 21.34 13.58
CA LEU A 383 -3.22 21.09 12.25
C LEU A 383 -2.26 21.63 11.18
N THR A 384 -2.32 21.05 10.01
CA THR A 384 -1.46 21.49 8.91
C THR A 384 -2.29 21.97 7.73
N THR A 385 -1.81 22.96 6.99
CA THR A 385 -2.34 23.30 5.68
C THR A 385 -1.31 23.00 4.61
N GLN A 386 -1.76 22.35 3.56
CA GLN A 386 -0.92 21.87 2.49
C GLN A 386 -1.47 22.38 1.15
N PRO A 387 -1.12 23.60 0.72
CA PRO A 387 -1.41 24.01 -0.64
C PRO A 387 -0.55 23.17 -1.61
N TYR A 388 -1.13 22.72 -2.70
CA TYR A 388 -0.47 21.86 -3.68
C TYR A 388 0.84 22.45 -4.26
N LYS A 389 1.00 23.77 -4.19
CA LYS A 389 2.25 24.49 -4.46
C LYS A 389 2.24 25.75 -3.58
N GLY A 390 3.04 25.80 -2.56
CA GLY A 390 3.09 27.01 -1.76
C GLY A 390 3.66 26.85 -0.37
N GLU A 391 3.30 27.78 0.50
CA GLU A 391 3.72 27.82 1.88
C GLU A 391 2.89 26.85 2.72
N HIS A 392 3.54 25.89 3.35
CA HIS A 392 2.95 25.00 4.31
C HIS A 392 2.92 25.63 5.69
N ARG A 393 1.89 25.35 6.49
CA ARG A 393 1.70 25.93 7.81
C ARG A 393 1.35 24.87 8.83
N ILE A 394 1.84 25.05 10.06
CA ILE A 394 1.33 24.36 11.24
C ILE A 394 0.50 25.37 12.03
N TRP A 395 -0.72 24.96 12.34
CA TRP A 395 -1.66 25.70 13.15
C TRP A 395 -1.73 25.08 14.53
N ARG A 396 -1.77 25.88 15.56
CA ARG A 396 -2.15 25.49 16.91
C ARG A 396 -3.60 25.89 17.15
N LEU A 397 -4.42 24.94 17.55
CA LEU A 397 -5.81 25.16 17.91
C LEU A 397 -6.06 24.61 19.32
N PRO A 398 -6.05 25.45 20.35
CA PRO A 398 -6.32 25.01 21.71
C PRO A 398 -7.80 24.69 21.90
N VAL A 399 -8.13 23.96 22.95
CA VAL A 399 -9.51 23.86 23.43
C VAL A 399 -9.90 25.24 24.00
N SER A 400 -10.88 25.89 23.38
CA SER A 400 -11.35 27.22 23.72
C SER A 400 -12.23 27.23 24.97
N ASP A 401 -12.98 26.16 25.17
CA ASP A 401 -13.91 26.03 26.29
C ASP A 401 -14.26 24.55 26.55
N TRP A 402 -14.87 24.28 27.68
CA TRP A 402 -15.37 22.96 28.05
C TRP A 402 -16.82 23.08 28.48
N VAL A 403 -17.70 22.30 27.86
CA VAL A 403 -19.12 22.27 28.21
C VAL A 403 -19.56 20.91 28.74
N GLY A 404 -20.64 20.92 29.50
CA GLY A 404 -21.25 19.70 30.02
C GLY A 404 -20.24 18.79 30.73
N ASP A 405 -20.33 17.48 30.45
CA ASP A 405 -19.48 16.46 31.03
C ASP A 405 -18.18 16.25 30.23
N GLY A 406 -17.41 17.33 30.03
CA GLY A 406 -16.09 17.23 29.42
C GLY A 406 -16.11 17.21 27.88
N VAL A 407 -16.98 17.97 27.26
CA VAL A 407 -16.98 18.20 25.81
C VAL A 407 -16.04 19.34 25.48
N PRO A 408 -14.98 19.12 24.68
CA PRO A 408 -14.09 20.19 24.26
C PRO A 408 -14.75 21.04 23.17
N VAL A 409 -14.69 22.36 23.31
CA VAL A 409 -15.17 23.31 22.34
C VAL A 409 -13.97 24.00 21.69
N TYR A 410 -13.91 23.98 20.38
CA TYR A 410 -12.89 24.69 19.61
C TYR A 410 -13.51 25.88 18.90
N ARG A 411 -12.75 27.00 18.85
CA ARG A 411 -13.16 28.21 18.12
C ARG A 411 -12.08 28.60 17.15
N ILE A 412 -12.47 28.96 15.95
CA ILE A 412 -11.52 29.31 14.89
C ILE A 412 -10.69 30.54 15.21
N GLU A 413 -11.24 31.45 16.01
CA GLU A 413 -10.60 32.69 16.45
C GLU A 413 -9.37 32.42 17.32
N ASP A 414 -9.31 31.26 17.98
CA ASP A 414 -8.20 30.84 18.83
C ASP A 414 -7.11 30.10 18.05
N ALA A 415 -7.30 29.91 16.75
CA ALA A 415 -6.31 29.28 15.89
C ALA A 415 -5.16 30.23 15.56
N GLU A 416 -3.94 29.79 15.81
CA GLU A 416 -2.73 30.56 15.50
C GLU A 416 -1.78 29.77 14.59
N ILE A 417 -1.08 30.49 13.70
CA ILE A 417 -0.05 29.89 12.86
C ILE A 417 1.26 29.90 13.64
N ILE A 418 1.81 28.72 13.91
CA ILE A 418 3.08 28.59 14.61
C ILE A 418 4.25 28.48 13.63
N VAL A 419 4.12 27.68 12.58
CA VAL A 419 5.21 27.46 11.61
C VAL A 419 4.73 27.77 10.21
N LYS A 420 5.62 28.40 9.42
CA LYS A 420 5.47 28.60 7.97
C LYS A 420 6.74 28.15 7.27
N ASP A 421 6.62 27.32 6.25
CA ASP A 421 7.77 26.93 5.43
C ASP A 421 7.39 26.61 3.99
N ARG A 422 8.38 26.69 3.08
CA ARG A 422 8.26 26.29 1.69
C ARG A 422 9.27 25.17 1.41
N PRO A 423 8.87 23.93 1.53
CA PRO A 423 9.78 22.81 1.27
C PRO A 423 10.18 22.74 -0.20
N VAL A 424 11.34 22.15 -0.48
CA VAL A 424 11.84 21.91 -1.85
C VAL A 424 10.99 20.82 -2.53
N LYS A 425 10.64 19.79 -1.77
CA LYS A 425 9.67 18.77 -2.17
C LYS A 425 8.72 18.50 -1.03
N ASP A 426 7.45 18.52 -1.33
CA ASP A 426 6.41 18.08 -0.43
C ASP A 426 5.92 16.68 -0.83
N TYR A 427 5.39 15.99 0.15
CA TYR A 427 4.61 14.79 -0.08
C TYR A 427 3.31 14.87 0.71
N SER A 428 3.34 14.85 1.98
CA SER A 428 2.20 15.06 2.87
C SER A 428 2.69 15.84 4.06
N CYS A 429 1.92 16.82 4.50
CA CYS A 429 2.30 17.64 5.62
C CYS A 429 2.08 16.89 6.92
N PHE A 430 3.16 16.47 7.55
CA PHE A 430 3.15 15.91 8.89
C PHE A 430 3.87 16.82 9.84
N SER A 431 3.31 17.03 11.00
CA SER A 431 3.98 17.67 12.11
C SER A 431 4.06 16.72 13.29
N TRP A 432 5.13 16.82 14.02
CA TRP A 432 5.34 16.12 15.28
C TRP A 432 6.13 17.02 16.21
N ARG A 433 5.95 16.89 17.51
CA ARG A 433 6.72 17.65 18.49
C ARG A 433 7.64 16.73 19.28
N ASP A 434 8.81 17.26 19.63
CA ASP A 434 9.65 16.70 20.67
C ASP A 434 9.13 17.10 22.08
N SER A 435 9.78 16.62 23.12
CA SER A 435 9.43 16.94 24.50
C SER A 435 9.63 18.42 24.87
N ASN A 436 10.45 19.14 24.09
CA ASN A 436 10.67 20.59 24.24
C ASN A 436 9.65 21.43 23.48
N GLY A 437 8.71 20.78 22.78
CA GLY A 437 7.70 21.44 21.96
C GLY A 437 8.16 21.88 20.59
N ASN A 438 9.38 21.53 20.16
CA ASN A 438 9.88 21.84 18.83
C ASN A 438 9.14 21.05 17.76
N PHE A 439 8.89 21.68 16.60
CA PHE A 439 8.08 21.11 15.52
C PHE A 439 8.92 20.48 14.44
N LEU A 440 8.71 19.21 14.17
CA LEU A 440 9.31 18.48 13.08
C LEU A 440 8.40 18.49 11.86
N PHE A 441 8.94 19.00 10.75
CA PHE A 441 8.33 18.90 9.42
C PHE A 441 8.97 17.79 8.59
N GLN A 442 8.17 16.87 8.10
CA GLN A 442 8.62 15.71 7.34
C GLN A 442 8.64 15.94 5.82
N PHE A 443 9.33 16.97 5.37
CA PHE A 443 9.50 17.26 3.95
C PHE A 443 10.92 16.96 3.46
N HIS A 444 11.22 17.43 2.28
CA HIS A 444 12.58 17.59 1.81
C HIS A 444 12.95 19.09 1.81
N PRO A 445 13.92 19.48 2.64
CA PRO A 445 14.58 18.69 3.70
C PRO A 445 13.65 18.42 4.91
N LEU A 446 13.92 17.32 5.62
CA LEU A 446 13.36 17.11 6.96
C LEU A 446 13.84 18.26 7.85
N THR A 447 12.95 18.96 8.52
CA THR A 447 13.30 20.20 9.26
C THR A 447 12.66 20.22 10.64
N LEU A 448 13.47 20.47 11.66
CA LEU A 448 12.98 20.79 13.01
C LEU A 448 12.97 22.30 13.22
N PHE A 449 11.84 22.81 13.68
CA PHE A 449 11.65 24.21 14.07
C PHE A 449 11.58 24.32 15.59
N SER A 450 12.02 25.45 16.11
CA SER A 450 11.82 25.83 17.52
C SER A 450 10.33 25.81 17.89
N ALA A 451 10.02 25.67 19.17
CA ALA A 451 8.67 25.63 19.71
C ALA A 451 7.80 26.84 19.35
N ASP A 452 8.43 27.99 19.15
CA ASP A 452 7.77 29.20 18.65
C ASP A 452 7.69 29.30 17.12
N GLY A 453 8.23 28.33 16.41
CA GLY A 453 8.24 28.25 14.95
C GLY A 453 9.17 29.24 14.23
N ASN A 454 9.89 30.06 14.95
CA ASN A 454 10.66 31.17 14.35
C ASN A 454 12.04 30.77 13.85
N LYS A 455 12.59 29.65 14.31
CA LYS A 455 13.96 29.23 14.01
C LYS A 455 13.99 27.81 13.49
N LYS A 456 14.69 27.58 12.37
CA LYS A 456 15.09 26.24 11.94
C LYS A 456 16.27 25.78 12.80
N LEU A 457 16.07 24.73 13.59
CA LEU A 457 17.09 24.20 14.48
C LEU A 457 18.08 23.32 13.72
N TRP A 458 17.57 22.47 12.86
CA TRP A 458 18.37 21.65 11.95
C TRP A 458 17.54 21.20 10.73
N THR A 459 18.25 20.72 9.72
CA THR A 459 17.66 20.09 8.52
C THR A 459 18.41 18.81 8.19
N TYR A 460 17.71 17.85 7.57
CA TYR A 460 18.29 16.61 7.08
C TYR A 460 17.77 16.29 5.67
N PRO A 461 18.63 15.85 4.72
CA PRO A 461 18.20 15.54 3.36
C PRO A 461 17.18 14.40 3.31
N ASN A 462 16.07 14.61 2.62
CA ASN A 462 15.02 13.63 2.38
C ASN A 462 14.55 13.71 0.92
N PRO A 463 15.40 13.40 -0.07
CA PRO A 463 15.10 13.64 -1.48
C PRO A 463 14.01 12.72 -2.06
N TRP A 464 13.66 11.66 -1.35
CA TRP A 464 12.62 10.69 -1.74
C TRP A 464 11.55 10.55 -0.64
N PRO A 465 10.81 11.61 -0.34
CA PRO A 465 9.83 11.58 0.73
C PRO A 465 8.61 10.76 0.37
N GLY A 466 8.04 10.09 1.36
CA GLY A 466 6.75 9.42 1.28
C GLY A 466 6.67 8.21 0.34
N VAL A 467 5.45 7.79 0.02
CA VAL A 467 5.15 6.61 -0.80
C VAL A 467 5.73 6.77 -2.21
N HIS A 468 5.31 7.78 -2.92
CA HIS A 468 5.66 7.92 -4.34
C HIS A 468 7.13 8.27 -4.58
N GLY A 469 7.74 9.06 -3.70
CA GLY A 469 9.16 9.37 -3.78
C GLY A 469 10.03 8.13 -3.58
N SER A 470 9.69 7.29 -2.63
CA SER A 470 10.45 6.09 -2.30
C SER A 470 10.48 5.04 -3.43
N HIS A 471 9.44 5.00 -4.26
CA HIS A 471 9.36 4.04 -5.37
C HIS A 471 10.44 4.27 -6.44
N THR A 472 10.90 5.51 -6.58
CA THR A 472 11.97 5.88 -7.53
C THR A 472 13.33 6.05 -6.85
N ALA A 473 13.40 5.77 -5.57
CA ALA A 473 14.64 5.90 -4.81
C ALA A 473 15.63 4.77 -5.13
N PRO A 474 16.94 5.03 -5.07
CA PRO A 474 17.95 3.98 -5.12
C PRO A 474 17.78 3.04 -3.92
N LYS A 475 18.39 1.85 -3.98
CA LYS A 475 18.46 0.97 -2.82
C LYS A 475 19.03 1.70 -1.62
N SER A 476 18.46 1.42 -0.46
CA SER A 476 18.93 1.99 0.79
C SER A 476 20.40 1.66 1.00
N LYS A 477 21.20 2.71 1.21
CA LYS A 477 22.58 2.60 1.67
C LYS A 477 22.62 2.99 3.15
N ARG A 478 23.56 2.44 3.89
CA ARG A 478 23.76 2.79 5.29
C ARG A 478 23.87 4.31 5.45
N GLY A 479 23.12 4.88 6.38
CA GLY A 479 23.07 6.32 6.61
C GLY A 479 22.14 7.11 5.68
N ARG A 480 21.38 6.49 4.79
CA ARG A 480 20.39 7.17 3.95
C ARG A 480 18.98 7.04 4.49
N PHE A 481 18.33 8.19 4.60
CA PHE A 481 16.91 8.30 4.91
C PHE A 481 16.09 8.28 3.60
N ILE A 482 15.39 7.18 3.35
CA ILE A 482 14.64 6.97 2.10
C ILE A 482 13.21 6.57 2.41
N GLY A 483 12.25 7.32 1.87
CA GLY A 483 10.83 6.96 1.95
C GLY A 483 10.25 7.07 3.35
N GLY A 484 10.77 7.95 4.18
CA GLY A 484 10.16 8.26 5.48
C GLY A 484 8.73 8.72 5.30
N LEU A 485 7.78 8.09 6.00
CA LEU A 485 6.37 8.40 5.93
C LEU A 485 5.93 9.34 7.04
N LYS A 486 6.09 8.94 8.29
CA LYS A 486 5.69 9.76 9.43
C LYS A 486 6.40 9.34 10.71
N VAL A 487 6.47 10.25 11.69
CA VAL A 487 6.88 9.92 13.05
C VAL A 487 5.80 9.07 13.69
N ILE A 488 6.22 7.96 14.29
CA ILE A 488 5.36 7.01 15.00
C ILE A 488 5.59 7.03 16.51
N GLY A 489 6.43 7.92 16.97
CA GLY A 489 6.68 8.18 18.38
C GLY A 489 8.07 8.73 18.64
N ASN A 490 8.29 9.18 19.86
CA ASN A 490 9.56 9.61 20.41
C ASN A 490 9.74 9.04 21.82
N VAL A 491 10.97 8.74 22.16
CA VAL A 491 11.34 8.17 23.47
C VAL A 491 12.57 8.88 23.99
N ASP A 492 12.52 9.39 25.20
CA ASP A 492 13.71 9.87 25.89
C ASP A 492 14.52 8.68 26.41
N LEU A 493 15.73 8.51 25.89
CA LEU A 493 16.67 7.48 26.31
C LEU A 493 17.46 7.91 27.55
N GLY A 494 17.43 9.20 27.87
CA GLY A 494 18.23 9.80 28.92
C GLY A 494 19.71 9.91 28.55
N GLY A 495 20.53 10.39 29.53
CA GLY A 495 21.97 10.53 29.38
C GLY A 495 22.37 11.43 28.20
N GLU A 496 23.45 11.07 27.53
CA GLU A 496 23.99 11.86 26.41
C GLU A 496 23.20 11.72 25.12
N ILE A 497 22.42 10.68 24.95
CA ILE A 497 21.63 10.46 23.72
C ILE A 497 20.39 11.35 23.71
N GLY A 498 19.73 11.46 24.86
CA GLY A 498 18.50 12.22 24.98
C GLY A 498 17.32 11.57 24.27
N GLU A 499 16.45 12.38 23.72
CA GLU A 499 15.23 11.93 23.07
C GLU A 499 15.47 11.53 21.61
N VAL A 500 14.76 10.50 21.15
CA VAL A 500 14.88 9.90 19.83
C VAL A 500 13.51 9.81 19.16
N PHE A 501 13.40 10.32 17.93
CA PHE A 501 12.29 10.10 17.04
C PHE A 501 12.39 8.76 16.32
N CYS A 502 11.26 8.10 16.09
CA CYS A 502 11.15 6.97 15.20
C CYS A 502 10.19 7.29 14.05
N PHE A 503 10.66 7.09 12.83
CA PHE A 503 9.89 7.28 11.60
C PHE A 503 9.52 5.93 10.99
N SER A 504 8.28 5.78 10.56
CA SER A 504 7.92 4.68 9.66
C SER A 504 8.39 4.97 8.24
N GLY A 505 8.74 3.92 7.50
CA GLY A 505 9.24 4.03 6.11
C GLY A 505 8.41 3.22 5.13
N ASN A 506 8.21 3.75 3.93
CA ASN A 506 7.43 3.09 2.87
C ASN A 506 8.04 1.79 2.36
N LEU A 507 9.31 1.58 2.59
CA LEU A 507 10.04 0.39 2.12
C LEU A 507 10.25 -0.64 3.23
N GLY A 508 9.50 -0.55 4.33
CA GLY A 508 9.47 -1.53 5.41
C GLY A 508 10.51 -1.33 6.51
N GLN A 509 11.22 -0.22 6.48
CA GLN A 509 12.20 0.19 7.50
C GLN A 509 11.54 1.14 8.50
N ALA A 510 12.09 1.21 9.72
CA ALA A 510 11.88 2.31 10.64
C ALA A 510 13.20 3.05 10.85
N PHE A 511 13.17 4.36 10.85
CA PHE A 511 14.36 5.20 10.95
C PHE A 511 14.40 5.91 12.30
N LEU A 512 15.59 5.98 12.88
CA LEU A 512 15.80 6.60 14.18
C LEU A 512 16.68 7.85 14.06
N PHE A 513 16.24 8.94 14.68
CA PHE A 513 16.95 10.20 14.77
C PHE A 513 16.95 10.71 16.20
N THR A 514 18.04 11.31 16.65
CA THR A 514 17.98 12.12 17.87
C THR A 514 17.20 13.42 17.59
N THR A 515 16.60 14.02 18.60
CA THR A 515 15.85 15.26 18.42
C THR A 515 16.74 16.47 18.06
N ASP A 516 18.05 16.35 18.22
CA ASP A 516 19.03 17.34 17.73
C ASP A 516 19.59 17.03 16.33
N GLY A 517 19.02 16.03 15.62
CA GLY A 517 19.22 15.86 14.17
C GLY A 517 20.23 14.81 13.75
N LEU A 518 20.77 13.99 14.68
CA LEU A 518 21.68 12.92 14.31
C LEU A 518 20.91 11.67 13.86
N TYR A 519 21.22 11.17 12.68
CA TYR A 519 20.69 9.90 12.19
C TYR A 519 21.38 8.73 12.92
N ILE A 520 20.60 7.94 13.65
CA ILE A 520 21.08 6.79 14.39
C ILE A 520 21.19 5.56 13.49
N GLY A 521 20.17 5.30 12.71
CA GLY A 521 20.11 4.12 11.84
C GLY A 521 18.68 3.69 11.53
N GLU A 522 18.58 2.47 11.00
CA GLU A 522 17.32 1.85 10.63
C GLU A 522 17.06 0.58 11.41
N LEU A 523 15.80 0.34 11.74
CA LEU A 523 15.27 -0.94 12.19
C LEU A 523 14.58 -1.59 10.98
N PHE A 524 14.72 -2.91 10.87
CA PHE A 524 14.28 -3.69 9.71
C PHE A 524 15.05 -3.33 8.42
N LYS A 525 14.76 -4.06 7.36
CA LYS A 525 15.43 -3.90 6.07
C LYS A 525 14.46 -3.39 5.01
N ASP A 526 15.03 -2.70 4.05
CA ASP A 526 14.35 -2.33 2.81
C ASP A 526 13.79 -3.58 2.12
N ALA A 527 12.49 -3.60 1.82
CA ALA A 527 11.80 -4.72 1.19
C ALA A 527 12.45 -5.19 -0.12
N ARG A 528 13.17 -4.30 -0.81
CA ARG A 528 13.86 -4.60 -2.07
C ARG A 528 15.20 -5.31 -1.87
N SER A 529 15.70 -5.35 -0.64
CA SER A 529 17.00 -5.92 -0.27
C SER A 529 16.94 -6.80 0.99
N ALA A 530 15.77 -7.01 1.56
CA ALA A 530 15.63 -7.88 2.71
C ALA A 530 15.92 -9.35 2.31
N PRO A 531 16.85 -10.04 2.95
CA PRO A 531 17.13 -11.43 2.67
C PRO A 531 15.96 -12.34 3.09
N ASP A 532 15.23 -11.93 4.12
CA ASP A 532 14.17 -12.74 4.72
C ASP A 532 12.86 -11.95 4.76
N THR A 533 11.77 -12.61 4.42
CA THR A 533 10.43 -12.17 4.78
C THR A 533 10.13 -12.56 6.23
N LEU A 534 9.17 -11.89 6.86
CA LEU A 534 8.69 -12.33 8.17
C LEU A 534 8.24 -13.80 8.05
N PRO A 535 8.71 -14.69 8.94
CA PRO A 535 8.30 -16.08 8.91
C PRO A 535 6.79 -16.18 9.17
N ALA A 536 6.15 -17.19 8.58
CA ALA A 536 4.71 -17.44 8.75
C ALA A 536 4.31 -17.61 10.22
N GLN A 537 5.25 -18.06 11.06
CA GLN A 537 5.05 -18.16 12.49
C GLN A 537 6.14 -17.39 13.23
N ILE A 538 5.74 -16.28 13.85
CA ILE A 538 6.60 -15.47 14.69
C ILE A 538 6.59 -16.06 16.10
N THR A 539 7.78 -16.31 16.66
CA THR A 539 7.93 -16.76 18.03
C THR A 539 8.48 -15.65 18.90
N ARG A 540 8.05 -15.64 20.17
CA ARG A 540 8.50 -14.63 21.13
C ARG A 540 10.03 -14.71 21.32
N GLY A 541 10.68 -13.55 21.26
CA GLY A 541 12.13 -13.42 21.45
C GLY A 541 12.96 -13.66 20.20
N MET A 542 12.39 -14.01 19.07
CA MET A 542 13.15 -14.10 17.81
C MET A 542 13.57 -12.71 17.33
N SER A 543 14.75 -12.64 16.73
CA SER A 543 15.21 -11.40 16.08
C SER A 543 14.56 -11.23 14.71
N VAL A 544 14.05 -10.03 14.48
CA VAL A 544 13.41 -9.64 13.20
C VAL A 544 14.18 -8.54 12.47
N MET A 545 15.40 -8.24 12.90
CA MET A 545 16.21 -7.14 12.35
C MET A 545 16.58 -7.30 10.88
N ASN A 546 16.70 -8.51 10.38
CA ASN A 546 17.02 -8.79 8.97
C ASN A 546 15.79 -8.96 8.08
N THR A 547 14.60 -8.84 8.66
CA THR A 547 13.34 -8.90 7.92
C THR A 547 12.89 -7.52 7.48
N THR A 548 11.86 -7.45 6.65
CA THR A 548 11.16 -6.22 6.28
C THR A 548 9.74 -6.23 6.82
N CYS A 549 9.22 -5.06 7.13
CA CYS A 549 7.79 -4.91 7.44
C CYS A 549 6.90 -4.78 6.20
N GLY A 550 7.49 -4.71 4.99
CA GLY A 550 6.74 -4.45 3.75
C GLY A 550 6.44 -2.97 3.55
N GLY A 551 5.79 -2.63 2.43
CA GLY A 551 5.48 -1.26 2.04
C GLY A 551 4.27 -0.66 2.75
N GLU A 552 4.07 0.65 2.54
CA GLU A 552 2.90 1.41 3.02
C GLU A 552 2.71 1.40 4.54
N TRP A 553 3.79 1.55 5.27
CA TRP A 553 3.76 1.60 6.72
C TRP A 553 3.33 2.99 7.22
N PHE A 554 2.03 3.24 7.29
CA PHE A 554 1.46 4.54 7.64
C PHE A 554 1.26 4.79 9.14
N GLY A 555 1.50 3.81 9.99
CA GLY A 555 1.29 3.95 11.41
C GLY A 555 2.14 3.03 12.23
N GLY A 556 1.79 2.94 13.48
CA GLY A 556 2.53 2.21 14.49
C GLY A 556 2.77 3.08 15.70
N GLN A 557 3.59 2.59 16.59
CA GLN A 557 3.88 3.30 17.83
C GLN A 557 5.30 2.96 18.29
N PHE A 558 6.08 3.97 18.58
CA PHE A 558 7.38 3.83 19.23
C PHE A 558 7.28 4.44 20.62
N PHE A 559 7.48 3.65 21.66
CA PHE A 559 7.19 4.09 23.02
C PHE A 559 8.01 3.32 24.07
N ARG A 560 8.12 3.92 25.25
CA ARG A 560 8.60 3.25 26.45
C ARG A 560 7.41 2.71 27.22
N ASN A 561 7.36 1.40 27.44
CA ASN A 561 6.31 0.76 28.19
C ASN A 561 6.41 1.14 29.68
N GLY A 562 5.33 1.69 30.25
CA GLY A 562 5.27 2.09 31.65
C GLY A 562 5.47 0.95 32.64
N ARG A 563 5.11 -0.29 32.28
CA ARG A 563 5.18 -1.48 33.12
C ARG A 563 6.62 -1.99 33.36
N ASP A 564 7.38 -2.20 32.28
CA ASP A 564 8.70 -2.82 32.33
C ASP A 564 9.86 -1.89 31.94
N ARG A 565 9.52 -0.63 31.60
CA ARG A 565 10.44 0.44 31.19
C ARG A 565 11.24 0.14 29.91
N LYS A 566 10.90 -0.92 29.20
CA LYS A 566 11.53 -1.28 27.93
C LYS A 566 10.94 -0.48 26.77
N ILE A 567 11.69 -0.43 25.69
CA ILE A 567 11.30 0.28 24.47
C ILE A 567 10.68 -0.70 23.50
N TYR A 568 9.56 -0.33 22.95
CA TYR A 568 8.81 -1.13 21.99
C TYR A 568 8.48 -0.35 20.74
N LEU A 569 8.41 -1.09 19.65
CA LEU A 569 7.96 -0.63 18.34
C LEU A 569 6.81 -1.51 17.87
N VAL A 570 5.65 -0.92 17.68
CA VAL A 570 4.50 -1.55 17.02
C VAL A 570 4.54 -1.17 15.55
N ASN A 571 4.59 -2.16 14.67
CA ASN A 571 4.55 -1.91 13.24
C ASN A 571 3.11 -1.91 12.68
N HIS A 572 2.95 -1.60 11.41
CA HIS A 572 1.64 -1.53 10.76
C HIS A 572 0.87 -2.87 10.69
N HIS A 573 1.56 -3.99 10.85
CA HIS A 573 0.96 -5.32 10.99
C HIS A 573 0.60 -5.67 12.44
N SER A 574 0.69 -4.70 13.36
CA SER A 574 0.43 -4.90 14.81
C SER A 574 1.38 -5.85 15.51
N ASN A 575 2.56 -6.11 14.92
CA ASN A 575 3.61 -6.84 15.64
C ASN A 575 4.24 -5.92 16.68
N ILE A 576 4.31 -6.39 17.92
CA ILE A 576 4.95 -5.68 19.03
C ILE A 576 6.39 -6.17 19.14
N ASN A 577 7.33 -5.28 18.82
CA ASN A 577 8.76 -5.60 18.80
C ASN A 577 9.45 -4.86 19.95
N GLN A 578 10.20 -5.59 20.79
CA GLN A 578 11.08 -4.96 21.76
C GLN A 578 12.36 -4.47 21.06
N VAL A 579 12.72 -3.21 21.27
CA VAL A 579 13.93 -2.62 20.70
C VAL A 579 15.06 -2.69 21.71
N HIS A 580 16.18 -3.28 21.30
CA HIS A 580 17.37 -3.45 22.11
C HIS A 580 18.52 -2.57 21.61
N GLY A 581 19.47 -2.24 22.49
CA GLY A 581 20.72 -1.59 22.12
C GLY A 581 20.68 -0.06 22.16
N LEU A 582 19.51 0.57 22.18
CA LEU A 582 19.44 2.02 22.21
C LEU A 582 20.02 2.65 23.49
N ASN A 583 19.89 1.97 24.62
CA ASN A 583 20.42 2.41 25.91
C ASN A 583 21.93 2.19 26.08
N THR A 584 22.58 1.54 25.13
CA THR A 584 24.04 1.29 25.15
C THR A 584 24.78 2.20 24.16
N MET A 585 24.06 3.06 23.45
CA MET A 585 24.68 4.01 22.54
C MET A 585 25.44 5.10 23.31
N GLN A 586 26.49 5.60 22.71
CA GLN A 586 27.30 6.70 23.20
C GLN A 586 27.45 7.74 22.09
N ARG A 587 27.54 9.01 22.48
CA ARG A 587 27.91 10.09 21.57
C ARG A 587 29.42 10.15 21.46
N ILE A 588 29.90 10.26 20.24
CA ILE A 588 31.28 10.61 19.99
C ILE A 588 31.32 12.15 19.90
N PRO A 589 32.13 12.85 20.69
CA PRO A 589 32.26 14.29 20.60
C PRO A 589 32.61 14.73 19.18
N ALA A 590 32.03 15.84 18.74
CA ALA A 590 32.39 16.45 17.46
C ALA A 590 33.90 16.76 17.45
N GLN A 591 34.58 16.30 16.42
CA GLN A 591 35.96 16.65 16.17
C GLN A 591 35.99 17.84 15.20
N THR A 592 36.73 18.87 15.53
CA THR A 592 37.00 19.95 14.59
C THR A 592 38.11 19.45 13.66
N ILE A 593 37.77 19.26 12.40
CA ILE A 593 38.75 18.99 11.35
C ILE A 593 39.06 20.33 10.69
N SER A 594 40.34 20.74 10.72
CA SER A 594 40.80 21.86 9.90
C SER A 594 40.98 21.34 8.49
N LEU A 595 40.14 21.81 7.58
CA LEU A 595 40.31 21.55 6.15
C LEU A 595 41.32 22.59 5.66
N ASP A 596 42.59 22.22 5.51
CA ASP A 596 43.54 22.93 4.68
C ASP A 596 43.27 22.62 3.20
N GLY A 597 43.91 23.36 2.30
CA GLY A 597 43.69 23.21 0.86
C GLY A 597 43.95 21.81 0.33
N ASP A 598 44.92 21.12 0.94
CA ASP A 598 45.32 19.79 0.52
C ASP A 598 44.24 18.73 0.80
N LEU A 599 43.54 18.85 1.93
CA LEU A 599 42.41 17.96 2.25
C LEU A 599 41.19 18.16 1.34
N GLN A 600 41.00 19.36 0.80
CA GLN A 600 39.94 19.60 -0.16
C GLN A 600 40.25 18.94 -1.50
N ASP A 601 41.50 19.01 -1.92
CA ASP A 601 41.97 18.36 -3.15
C ASP A 601 41.95 16.85 -3.01
N GLU A 602 42.41 16.29 -1.87
CA GLU A 602 42.34 14.88 -1.57
C GLU A 602 40.87 14.36 -1.48
N CYS A 603 39.94 15.14 -0.91
CA CYS A 603 38.52 14.79 -0.87
C CYS A 603 37.89 14.84 -2.27
N ALA A 604 38.26 15.84 -3.08
CA ALA A 604 37.81 15.95 -4.47
C ALA A 604 38.34 14.80 -5.31
N ASP A 605 39.63 14.48 -5.17
CA ASP A 605 40.26 13.34 -5.85
C ASP A 605 39.68 12.00 -5.40
N PHE A 606 39.43 11.81 -4.09
CA PHE A 606 38.78 10.63 -3.57
C PHE A 606 37.33 10.47 -4.09
N MET A 607 36.59 11.55 -4.18
CA MET A 607 35.23 11.53 -4.70
C MET A 607 35.26 11.31 -6.23
N ALA A 608 36.17 11.93 -6.95
CA ALA A 608 36.37 11.71 -8.38
C ALA A 608 36.79 10.26 -8.66
N GLN A 609 37.73 9.73 -7.90
CA GLN A 609 38.17 8.33 -7.99
C GLN A 609 37.04 7.36 -7.70
N LYS A 610 36.21 7.65 -6.66
CA LYS A 610 35.06 6.82 -6.31
C LYS A 610 33.97 6.86 -7.36
N VAL A 611 33.74 8.01 -8.00
CA VAL A 611 32.82 8.12 -9.13
C VAL A 611 33.36 7.35 -10.33
N ALA A 612 34.64 7.49 -10.64
CA ALA A 612 35.32 6.75 -11.70
C ALA A 612 35.30 5.24 -11.45
N ASP A 613 35.59 4.79 -10.22
CA ASP A 613 35.49 3.38 -9.82
C ASP A 613 34.07 2.82 -9.92
N GLU A 614 33.05 3.61 -9.62
CA GLU A 614 31.64 3.21 -9.80
C GLU A 614 31.21 3.22 -11.28
N GLU A 615 31.73 4.14 -12.09
CA GLU A 615 31.52 4.17 -13.54
C GLU A 615 32.27 3.01 -14.22
N GLU A 616 33.49 2.72 -13.83
CA GLU A 616 34.26 1.58 -14.33
C GLU A 616 33.61 0.24 -14.00
N LYS A 617 32.99 0.10 -12.82
CA LYS A 617 32.20 -1.09 -12.44
C LYS A 617 30.93 -1.27 -13.27
N ARG A 618 30.45 -0.22 -13.94
CA ARG A 618 29.26 -0.22 -14.80
C ARG A 618 29.61 -0.20 -16.30
N GLN A 619 30.88 -0.39 -16.63
CA GLN A 619 31.35 -0.47 -18.02
C GLN A 619 31.88 -1.87 -18.31
N ILE A 620 31.48 -2.43 -19.43
CA ILE A 620 31.92 -3.73 -19.92
C ILE A 620 32.33 -3.60 -21.38
N SER A 621 33.50 -4.15 -21.73
CA SER A 621 33.96 -4.22 -23.12
C SER A 621 33.39 -5.44 -23.82
N ILE A 622 32.77 -5.23 -24.98
CA ILE A 622 32.13 -6.25 -25.81
C ILE A 622 32.95 -6.49 -27.07
N ALA A 623 33.30 -7.74 -27.30
CA ALA A 623 34.06 -8.16 -28.50
C ALA A 623 33.15 -8.89 -29.50
N PRO A 624 33.43 -8.85 -30.80
CA PRO A 624 32.78 -9.72 -31.77
C PRO A 624 33.08 -11.18 -31.43
N ILE A 625 32.13 -12.08 -31.81
CA ILE A 625 32.31 -13.51 -31.62
C ILE A 625 33.46 -13.98 -32.53
N ALA A 626 34.16 -15.07 -32.15
CA ALA A 626 35.27 -15.61 -32.96
C ALA A 626 34.82 -15.95 -34.41
N LYS A 627 35.69 -15.67 -35.37
CA LYS A 627 35.43 -15.85 -36.84
C LYS A 627 35.08 -17.28 -37.23
N GLU A 628 35.45 -18.27 -36.42
CA GLU A 628 35.15 -19.70 -36.65
C GLU A 628 33.72 -20.07 -36.23
N HIS A 629 32.97 -19.13 -35.66
CA HIS A 629 31.59 -19.35 -35.24
C HIS A 629 30.64 -19.32 -36.43
N THR A 630 29.80 -20.31 -36.54
CA THR A 630 28.75 -20.32 -37.57
C THR A 630 27.66 -19.31 -37.24
N GLN A 631 27.43 -18.35 -38.14
CA GLN A 631 26.45 -17.30 -37.96
C GLN A 631 25.09 -17.82 -37.57
N GLY A 632 24.50 -17.25 -36.50
CA GLY A 632 23.17 -17.62 -36.01
C GLY A 632 23.11 -18.98 -35.30
N GLU A 633 24.21 -19.67 -35.05
CA GLU A 633 24.24 -20.84 -34.17
C GLU A 633 24.52 -20.41 -32.74
N LEU A 634 23.91 -21.13 -31.79
CA LEU A 634 24.17 -20.89 -30.38
C LEU A 634 25.56 -21.44 -30.02
N PRO A 635 26.47 -20.61 -29.45
CA PRO A 635 27.75 -21.09 -29.00
C PRO A 635 27.59 -22.19 -27.95
N ALA A 636 28.41 -23.22 -27.96
CA ALA A 636 28.40 -24.27 -26.97
C ALA A 636 28.70 -23.68 -25.57
N ALA A 637 28.05 -24.24 -24.52
CA ALA A 637 28.31 -23.86 -23.14
C ALA A 637 29.82 -23.93 -22.83
N GLY A 638 30.41 -22.83 -22.33
CA GLY A 638 31.82 -22.70 -22.03
C GLY A 638 32.74 -22.29 -23.20
N ARG A 639 32.24 -22.10 -24.43
CA ARG A 639 33.02 -21.59 -25.54
C ARG A 639 33.00 -20.08 -25.73
N PHE A 640 32.18 -19.36 -24.99
CA PHE A 640 32.40 -17.95 -24.81
C PHE A 640 33.64 -17.79 -23.93
N THR A 641 34.82 -17.73 -24.50
CA THR A 641 36.04 -17.40 -23.77
C THR A 641 36.07 -15.91 -23.52
N TRP A 642 35.46 -15.55 -22.38
CA TRP A 642 35.46 -14.17 -21.91
C TRP A 642 36.84 -13.82 -21.33
N GLY A 643 37.44 -12.78 -21.83
CA GLY A 643 38.60 -12.15 -21.19
C GLY A 643 38.17 -11.60 -19.81
N GLU A 644 39.05 -11.54 -18.83
CA GLU A 644 38.80 -10.86 -17.57
C GLU A 644 38.28 -9.44 -17.81
N GLY A 645 37.21 -9.03 -17.11
CA GLY A 645 36.56 -7.71 -17.23
C GLY A 645 35.46 -7.57 -18.29
N ARG A 646 35.04 -8.66 -18.94
CA ARG A 646 34.00 -8.63 -20.00
C ARG A 646 32.65 -9.20 -19.61
N GLN A 647 32.40 -9.39 -18.33
CA GLN A 647 31.13 -9.90 -17.80
C GLN A 647 30.52 -8.95 -16.77
N ALA A 648 29.21 -8.70 -16.93
CA ALA A 648 28.41 -8.20 -15.84
C ALA A 648 28.28 -9.26 -14.76
N GLN A 649 28.56 -8.90 -13.53
CA GLN A 649 28.35 -9.78 -12.40
C GLN A 649 27.69 -9.02 -11.26
N TRP A 650 26.64 -9.61 -10.69
CA TRP A 650 26.00 -9.08 -9.50
C TRP A 650 25.56 -10.21 -8.57
N ASN A 651 25.52 -9.91 -7.28
CA ASN A 651 25.12 -10.84 -6.24
C ASN A 651 24.23 -10.10 -5.26
N PHE A 652 23.13 -10.72 -4.84
CA PHE A 652 22.19 -10.13 -3.91
C PHE A 652 22.36 -10.71 -2.51
N ASP A 653 22.26 -12.01 -2.42
CA ASP A 653 22.52 -12.84 -1.25
C ASP A 653 23.28 -14.09 -1.68
N GLY A 654 23.70 -14.94 -0.83
CA GLY A 654 24.43 -16.15 -1.23
C GLY A 654 23.70 -17.04 -2.26
N ASN A 655 22.40 -16.91 -2.38
CA ASN A 655 21.48 -17.76 -3.16
C ASN A 655 20.96 -17.12 -4.44
N ARG A 656 21.14 -15.81 -4.66
CA ARG A 656 20.66 -15.06 -5.83
C ARG A 656 21.76 -14.17 -6.39
N GLY A 657 21.89 -14.19 -7.68
CA GLY A 657 22.87 -13.42 -8.41
C GLY A 657 23.05 -13.97 -9.81
N ALA A 658 23.76 -13.25 -10.65
CA ALA A 658 23.98 -13.68 -12.01
C ALA A 658 25.33 -13.20 -12.59
N LYS A 659 25.75 -13.88 -13.67
CA LYS A 659 26.81 -13.45 -14.57
C LYS A 659 26.26 -13.42 -15.97
N ALA A 660 26.41 -12.30 -16.65
CA ALA A 660 25.87 -12.11 -17.98
C ALA A 660 26.84 -11.32 -18.88
N THR A 661 26.68 -11.52 -20.18
CA THR A 661 27.40 -10.78 -21.22
C THR A 661 26.70 -10.93 -22.56
N TRP A 662 27.16 -10.21 -23.56
CA TRP A 662 26.74 -10.38 -24.95
C TRP A 662 27.92 -10.27 -25.91
N SER A 663 27.72 -10.72 -27.14
CA SER A 663 28.64 -10.64 -28.22
C SER A 663 27.88 -10.49 -29.53
N TYR A 664 28.53 -10.31 -30.65
CA TYR A 664 27.89 -10.06 -31.94
C TYR A 664 28.73 -10.57 -33.11
N ASP A 665 28.07 -10.80 -34.24
CA ASP A 665 28.63 -10.88 -35.57
C ASP A 665 27.89 -9.90 -36.51
N ASP A 666 28.13 -9.96 -37.80
CA ASP A 666 27.49 -9.08 -38.78
C ASP A 666 25.97 -9.22 -38.86
N THR A 667 25.39 -10.27 -38.34
CA THR A 667 23.99 -10.66 -38.52
C THR A 667 23.23 -10.91 -37.21
N HIS A 668 23.91 -11.26 -36.13
CA HIS A 668 23.28 -11.71 -34.89
C HIS A 668 23.89 -11.07 -33.65
N LEU A 669 23.02 -10.83 -32.68
CA LEU A 669 23.35 -10.56 -31.29
C LEU A 669 23.32 -11.90 -30.53
N TYR A 670 24.35 -12.14 -29.72
CA TYR A 670 24.44 -13.31 -28.84
C TYR A 670 24.42 -12.86 -27.37
N ILE A 671 23.40 -13.26 -26.62
CA ILE A 671 23.24 -12.96 -25.19
C ILE A 671 23.51 -14.23 -24.41
N ALA A 672 24.27 -14.12 -23.33
CA ALA A 672 24.52 -15.24 -22.43
C ALA A 672 24.40 -14.82 -20.95
N PHE A 673 23.66 -15.60 -20.20
CA PHE A 673 23.65 -15.62 -18.76
C PHE A 673 24.27 -16.95 -18.33
N ASP A 674 25.57 -16.94 -18.05
CA ASP A 674 26.32 -18.17 -17.75
C ASP A 674 25.96 -18.81 -16.42
N SER A 675 25.51 -17.96 -15.48
CA SER A 675 25.12 -18.41 -14.16
C SER A 675 24.07 -17.49 -13.57
N VAL A 676 22.86 -18.01 -13.45
CA VAL A 676 21.80 -17.42 -12.63
C VAL A 676 21.57 -18.35 -11.45
N LYS A 677 21.72 -17.82 -10.22
CA LYS A 677 21.41 -18.55 -8.99
C LYS A 677 19.92 -18.40 -8.71
N ASP A 678 19.19 -19.50 -8.56
CA ASP A 678 17.75 -19.52 -8.31
C ASP A 678 17.35 -20.85 -7.67
N ALA A 679 16.56 -20.82 -6.62
CA ALA A 679 16.07 -22.02 -5.92
C ALA A 679 15.03 -22.79 -6.74
N THR A 680 14.28 -22.11 -7.62
CA THR A 680 13.24 -22.69 -8.50
C THR A 680 13.47 -22.24 -9.95
N PRO A 681 14.53 -22.74 -10.60
CA PRO A 681 15.04 -22.10 -11.80
C PRO A 681 14.11 -22.24 -13.00
N MET A 682 13.90 -21.12 -13.67
CA MET A 682 13.24 -20.96 -14.96
C MET A 682 11.85 -21.61 -15.02
N ILE A 683 10.96 -21.05 -14.21
CA ILE A 683 9.56 -21.44 -14.15
C ILE A 683 8.67 -20.27 -14.60
N ASN A 684 7.61 -20.55 -15.34
CA ASN A 684 6.60 -19.57 -15.70
C ASN A 684 5.21 -20.22 -15.71
N GLY A 685 4.34 -19.74 -14.83
CA GLY A 685 2.93 -20.12 -14.72
C GLY A 685 1.96 -19.03 -15.20
N GLY A 686 2.46 -18.01 -15.89
CA GLY A 686 1.66 -16.95 -16.50
C GLY A 686 0.84 -17.44 -17.68
N LYS A 687 -0.21 -16.69 -18.01
CA LYS A 687 -1.12 -16.99 -19.14
C LYS A 687 -0.91 -16.09 -20.36
N ASP A 688 -0.12 -15.04 -20.24
CA ASP A 688 0.14 -14.06 -21.30
C ASP A 688 1.65 -13.84 -21.46
N TRP A 689 2.19 -14.25 -22.60
CA TRP A 689 3.60 -14.10 -22.93
C TRP A 689 4.04 -12.64 -23.01
N ARG A 690 3.12 -11.70 -23.16
CA ARG A 690 3.42 -10.25 -23.15
C ARG A 690 3.74 -9.73 -21.75
N GLN A 691 3.47 -10.52 -20.72
CA GLN A 691 3.64 -10.14 -19.32
C GLN A 691 4.79 -10.89 -18.62
N LEU A 692 5.82 -11.32 -19.35
CA LEU A 692 6.99 -11.98 -18.77
C LEU A 692 7.72 -11.12 -17.74
N PHE A 693 7.58 -9.80 -17.82
CA PHE A 693 8.09 -8.89 -16.79
C PHE A 693 7.31 -8.97 -15.47
N LYS A 694 6.14 -9.59 -15.44
CA LYS A 694 5.22 -9.70 -14.29
C LYS A 694 5.09 -11.11 -13.77
N THR A 695 5.22 -12.12 -14.62
CA THR A 695 5.00 -13.52 -14.28
C THR A 695 6.20 -14.37 -14.72
N GLY A 696 6.55 -15.36 -13.88
CA GLY A 696 7.64 -16.27 -14.17
C GLY A 696 9.04 -15.67 -14.04
N ASP A 697 10.03 -16.56 -14.16
CA ASP A 697 11.43 -16.19 -14.20
C ASP A 697 11.81 -15.68 -15.58
N SER A 698 12.66 -14.67 -15.63
CA SER A 698 13.14 -14.12 -16.88
C SER A 698 14.56 -13.57 -16.76
N ALA A 699 15.37 -13.80 -17.77
CA ALA A 699 16.62 -13.08 -17.97
C ALA A 699 16.34 -11.84 -18.85
N VAL A 700 16.88 -10.70 -18.48
CA VAL A 700 16.57 -9.39 -19.05
C VAL A 700 17.80 -8.80 -19.70
N PHE A 701 17.66 -8.33 -20.92
CA PHE A 701 18.66 -7.52 -21.61
C PHE A 701 18.01 -6.23 -22.09
N ASP A 702 18.46 -5.11 -21.53
CA ASP A 702 18.04 -3.76 -21.89
C ASP A 702 19.16 -3.09 -22.68
N ILE A 703 18.82 -2.40 -23.79
CA ILE A 703 19.81 -1.76 -24.64
C ILE A 703 19.22 -0.56 -25.39
N ARG A 704 20.01 0.47 -25.57
CA ARG A 704 19.77 1.55 -26.54
C ARG A 704 20.55 1.24 -27.82
N THR A 705 19.85 1.06 -28.93
CA THR A 705 20.48 0.75 -30.22
C THR A 705 21.02 1.98 -30.95
N ASP A 706 20.66 3.18 -30.48
CA ASP A 706 21.16 4.46 -30.94
C ASP A 706 22.15 5.03 -29.93
N PRO A 707 23.44 5.21 -30.26
CA PRO A 707 24.47 5.60 -29.31
C PRO A 707 24.43 7.09 -28.90
N ASP A 708 23.64 7.93 -29.60
CA ASP A 708 23.66 9.37 -29.35
C ASP A 708 23.01 9.78 -28.00
N GLU A 709 23.78 10.50 -27.21
CA GLU A 709 23.50 11.26 -25.99
C GLU A 709 22.87 10.54 -24.79
N GLU A 710 23.49 10.73 -23.64
CA GLU A 710 23.02 10.34 -22.30
C GLU A 710 21.84 11.17 -21.84
N THR A 711 20.64 10.84 -22.29
CA THR A 711 19.44 11.35 -21.65
C THR A 711 18.78 10.25 -20.84
N GLY A 712 18.37 10.57 -19.62
CA GLY A 712 17.65 9.64 -18.76
C GLY A 712 16.24 9.28 -19.24
N GLU A 713 15.79 9.78 -20.38
CA GLU A 713 14.47 9.55 -20.92
C GLU A 713 14.44 8.37 -21.90
N ILE A 714 13.26 7.72 -21.97
CA ILE A 714 13.00 6.64 -22.93
C ILE A 714 12.85 7.21 -24.34
N ARG A 715 13.58 6.66 -25.31
CA ARG A 715 13.65 7.12 -26.69
C ARG A 715 13.34 6.02 -27.73
N PRO A 716 13.12 6.37 -28.98
CA PRO A 716 13.25 5.40 -30.07
C PRO A 716 14.65 4.76 -30.03
N GLY A 717 14.74 3.45 -30.25
CA GLY A 717 15.98 2.69 -30.08
C GLY A 717 16.13 2.03 -28.69
N ASP A 718 15.44 2.49 -27.67
CA ASP A 718 15.41 1.81 -26.36
C ASP A 718 14.54 0.56 -26.43
N LEU A 719 15.13 -0.56 -26.10
CA LEU A 719 14.43 -1.85 -26.13
C LEU A 719 14.82 -2.76 -24.97
N ARG A 720 13.93 -3.70 -24.67
CA ARG A 720 14.12 -4.80 -23.72
C ARG A 720 13.90 -6.12 -24.42
N VAL A 721 14.81 -7.06 -24.22
CA VAL A 721 14.60 -8.47 -24.56
C VAL A 721 14.45 -9.27 -23.29
N LEU A 722 13.34 -10.00 -23.14
CA LEU A 722 13.13 -10.97 -22.09
C LEU A 722 13.31 -12.39 -22.63
N LEU A 723 14.20 -13.14 -22.01
CA LEU A 723 14.40 -14.57 -22.27
C LEU A 723 13.70 -15.35 -21.14
N SER A 724 12.74 -16.20 -21.50
CA SER A 724 11.95 -16.98 -20.53
C SER A 724 11.48 -18.30 -21.14
N VAL A 725 10.75 -19.05 -20.33
CA VAL A 725 10.00 -20.23 -20.75
C VAL A 725 8.52 -19.91 -20.66
N PHE A 726 7.77 -20.15 -21.72
CA PHE A 726 6.32 -20.00 -21.74
C PHE A 726 5.70 -21.27 -22.35
N GLU A 727 4.70 -21.84 -21.65
CA GLU A 727 4.09 -23.14 -22.02
C GLU A 727 5.13 -24.25 -22.26
N GLY A 728 6.18 -24.26 -21.44
CA GLY A 728 7.27 -25.24 -21.53
C GLY A 728 8.27 -25.03 -22.65
N LYS A 729 8.15 -23.95 -23.44
CA LYS A 729 9.04 -23.66 -24.57
C LYS A 729 9.88 -22.42 -24.29
N PRO A 730 11.20 -22.44 -24.59
CA PRO A 730 12.03 -21.26 -24.57
C PRO A 730 11.54 -20.22 -25.58
N LEU A 731 11.57 -18.95 -25.20
CA LEU A 731 11.26 -17.85 -26.10
C LEU A 731 12.02 -16.57 -25.73
N ALA A 732 12.14 -15.68 -26.71
CA ALA A 732 12.58 -14.30 -26.54
C ALA A 732 11.44 -13.37 -26.92
N VAL A 733 11.15 -12.39 -26.04
CA VAL A 733 10.14 -11.35 -26.28
C VAL A 733 10.81 -9.99 -26.32
N LEU A 734 10.53 -9.26 -27.39
CA LEU A 734 11.01 -7.90 -27.61
C LEU A 734 9.95 -6.89 -27.20
N TYR A 735 10.36 -5.91 -26.38
CA TYR A 735 9.58 -4.73 -26.03
C TYR A 735 10.28 -3.50 -26.61
N ARG A 736 9.63 -2.78 -27.53
CA ARG A 736 10.07 -1.50 -28.05
C ARG A 736 9.22 -0.40 -27.47
N TYR A 737 9.81 0.44 -26.68
CA TYR A 737 9.09 1.41 -25.87
C TYR A 737 8.57 2.59 -26.67
N LYS A 738 9.32 3.04 -27.66
CA LYS A 738 8.92 4.12 -28.58
C LYS A 738 9.21 3.73 -30.01
N VAL A 739 8.17 3.71 -30.84
CA VAL A 739 8.26 3.46 -32.29
C VAL A 739 7.52 4.60 -33.00
N PRO A 740 8.19 5.44 -33.76
CA PRO A 740 7.56 6.54 -34.45
C PRO A 740 6.35 6.11 -35.30
N GLY A 741 5.25 6.83 -35.17
CA GLY A 741 4.01 6.54 -35.90
C GLY A 741 3.14 5.43 -35.37
N THR A 742 3.43 4.88 -34.16
CA THR A 742 2.57 3.86 -33.52
C THR A 742 1.19 4.43 -33.24
N ARG A 743 0.15 3.73 -33.71
CA ARG A 743 -1.27 4.10 -33.50
C ARG A 743 -1.95 3.27 -32.39
N ASN A 744 -1.49 2.04 -32.20
CA ASN A 744 -2.10 1.08 -31.27
C ASN A 744 -1.02 0.48 -30.35
N PRO A 745 -0.56 1.20 -29.32
CA PRO A 745 0.39 0.65 -28.36
C PRO A 745 -0.25 -0.45 -27.51
N VAL A 746 0.56 -1.36 -27.01
CA VAL A 746 0.13 -2.40 -26.09
C VAL A 746 -0.02 -1.81 -24.69
N GLY A 747 -1.20 -1.89 -24.12
CA GLY A 747 -1.49 -1.40 -22.77
C GLY A 747 -1.33 -2.49 -21.71
N PHE A 748 -0.68 -2.14 -20.61
CA PHE A 748 -0.57 -2.95 -19.40
C PHE A 748 -1.21 -2.21 -18.25
N SER A 749 -2.37 -2.68 -17.80
CA SER A 749 -3.18 -2.01 -16.79
C SER A 749 -2.94 -2.58 -15.39
N SER A 750 -2.96 -1.70 -14.43
CA SER A 750 -3.00 -1.99 -13.00
C SER A 750 -4.17 -1.26 -12.36
N GLY A 751 -4.36 -1.41 -11.05
CA GLY A 751 -5.42 -0.70 -10.32
C GLY A 751 -5.34 0.83 -10.37
N LEU A 752 -4.15 1.39 -10.68
CA LEU A 752 -3.89 2.84 -10.65
C LEU A 752 -3.58 3.46 -12.01
N GLY A 753 -3.47 2.67 -13.06
CA GLY A 753 -3.20 3.22 -14.38
C GLY A 753 -2.78 2.21 -15.42
N THR A 754 -2.58 2.69 -16.65
CA THR A 754 -2.15 1.89 -17.78
C THR A 754 -0.81 2.40 -18.29
N THR A 755 0.17 1.50 -18.38
CA THR A 755 1.47 1.74 -19.03
C THR A 755 1.37 1.27 -20.49
N HIS A 756 1.86 2.08 -21.40
CA HIS A 756 1.83 1.76 -22.83
C HIS A 756 3.25 1.50 -23.36
N ILE A 757 3.39 0.43 -24.14
CA ILE A 757 4.60 0.08 -24.86
C ILE A 757 4.22 -0.02 -26.34
N ASP A 758 4.93 0.68 -27.20
CA ASP A 758 4.52 0.83 -28.59
C ASP A 758 4.47 -0.51 -29.35
N LYS A 759 5.42 -1.42 -29.11
CA LYS A 759 5.44 -2.72 -29.77
C LYS A 759 5.99 -3.80 -28.85
N VAL A 760 5.23 -4.90 -28.73
CA VAL A 760 5.64 -6.12 -28.01
C VAL A 760 5.46 -7.30 -28.95
N ARG A 761 6.50 -8.11 -29.17
CA ARG A 761 6.43 -9.28 -30.04
C ARG A 761 7.36 -10.41 -29.60
N ILE A 762 7.02 -11.62 -29.94
CA ILE A 762 7.95 -12.75 -29.88
C ILE A 762 8.94 -12.64 -31.04
N LEU A 763 10.22 -12.88 -30.76
CA LEU A 763 11.27 -12.98 -31.75
C LEU A 763 11.27 -14.42 -32.31
N GLN A 764 10.59 -14.61 -33.43
CA GLN A 764 10.35 -15.96 -33.99
C GLN A 764 11.64 -16.63 -34.48
N ASP A 765 12.59 -15.84 -35.00
CA ASP A 765 13.85 -16.31 -35.55
C ASP A 765 14.98 -16.38 -34.52
N ALA A 766 14.70 -15.99 -33.28
CA ALA A 766 15.64 -16.10 -32.18
C ALA A 766 15.76 -17.55 -31.70
N LYS A 767 16.99 -18.03 -31.58
CA LYS A 767 17.27 -19.32 -30.94
C LYS A 767 17.56 -19.08 -29.47
N VAL A 768 16.83 -19.76 -28.58
CA VAL A 768 16.97 -19.63 -27.11
C VAL A 768 17.13 -21.01 -26.49
N VAL A 769 18.07 -21.16 -25.58
CA VAL A 769 18.33 -22.39 -24.83
C VAL A 769 18.47 -22.09 -23.36
N PHE A 770 17.87 -22.91 -22.53
CA PHE A 770 18.02 -22.92 -21.08
C PHE A 770 18.60 -24.24 -20.61
N ASP A 771 19.70 -24.16 -19.87
CA ASP A 771 20.34 -25.29 -19.22
C ASP A 771 20.06 -25.19 -17.72
N ARG A 772 19.14 -26.02 -17.20
CA ARG A 772 18.78 -26.04 -15.77
C ARG A 772 19.77 -26.87 -14.99
N ARG A 773 20.08 -26.45 -13.78
CA ARG A 773 20.94 -27.16 -12.83
C ARG A 773 20.42 -26.98 -11.41
N GLU A 774 20.94 -27.76 -10.48
CA GLU A 774 20.63 -27.57 -9.06
C GLU A 774 21.04 -26.18 -8.61
N GLY A 775 20.09 -25.42 -8.02
CA GLY A 775 20.29 -24.06 -7.52
C GLY A 775 20.43 -22.97 -8.58
N GLY A 776 20.00 -23.22 -9.85
CA GLY A 776 20.00 -22.20 -10.87
C GLY A 776 19.89 -22.67 -12.31
N TYR A 777 20.23 -21.76 -13.22
CA TYR A 777 20.22 -22.02 -14.65
C TYR A 777 21.29 -21.20 -15.40
N SER A 778 21.52 -21.53 -16.65
CA SER A 778 22.14 -20.67 -17.63
C SER A 778 21.22 -20.52 -18.85
N THR A 779 21.29 -19.37 -19.53
CA THR A 779 20.56 -19.17 -20.78
C THR A 779 21.42 -18.47 -21.82
N ARG A 780 21.18 -18.85 -23.08
CA ARG A 780 21.87 -18.27 -24.25
C ARG A 780 20.82 -18.01 -25.32
N ALA A 781 21.00 -16.91 -26.02
CA ALA A 781 20.17 -16.54 -27.16
C ALA A 781 21.01 -16.06 -28.32
N ALA A 782 20.61 -16.42 -29.54
CA ALA A 782 21.09 -15.84 -30.81
C ALA A 782 19.90 -15.12 -31.45
N ILE A 783 20.00 -13.83 -31.65
CA ILE A 783 18.91 -12.96 -32.10
C ILE A 783 19.36 -12.23 -33.35
N PRO A 784 18.64 -12.31 -34.50
CA PRO A 784 18.95 -11.54 -35.67
C PRO A 784 18.98 -10.03 -35.40
N LEU A 785 20.05 -9.34 -35.79
CA LEU A 785 20.17 -7.88 -35.63
C LEU A 785 19.08 -7.13 -36.40
N ALA A 786 18.63 -7.70 -37.51
CA ALA A 786 17.50 -7.18 -38.28
C ALA A 786 16.20 -7.14 -37.49
N ASP A 787 15.99 -8.07 -36.55
CA ASP A 787 14.83 -8.05 -35.66
C ASP A 787 14.85 -6.93 -34.62
N LEU A 788 16.07 -6.43 -34.35
CA LEU A 788 16.31 -5.35 -33.40
C LEU A 788 16.45 -3.99 -34.09
N ASP A 789 16.40 -3.91 -35.43
CA ASP A 789 16.74 -2.72 -36.22
C ASP A 789 18.05 -2.09 -35.74
N TRP A 790 19.07 -2.93 -35.54
CA TRP A 790 20.32 -2.50 -34.92
C TRP A 790 21.53 -2.87 -35.78
N THR A 791 22.42 -1.89 -36.04
CA THR A 791 23.74 -2.07 -36.58
C THR A 791 24.77 -1.76 -35.52
N ILE A 792 25.60 -2.72 -35.17
CA ILE A 792 26.59 -2.55 -34.11
C ILE A 792 27.88 -1.97 -34.72
N GLU A 793 28.33 -0.85 -34.16
CA GLU A 793 29.51 -0.15 -34.63
C GLU A 793 30.69 -0.33 -33.67
N PRO A 794 31.80 -0.93 -34.07
CA PRO A 794 33.03 -1.00 -33.28
C PRO A 794 33.55 0.39 -32.88
N GLY A 795 34.06 0.48 -31.64
CA GLY A 795 34.55 1.75 -31.09
C GLY A 795 33.46 2.63 -30.45
N THR A 796 32.24 2.18 -30.41
CA THR A 796 31.07 2.90 -29.90
C THR A 796 30.67 2.39 -28.49
N PHE A 797 30.00 3.26 -27.74
CA PHE A 797 29.41 2.91 -26.45
C PHE A 797 27.88 2.85 -26.55
N TYR A 798 27.29 1.78 -26.08
CA TYR A 798 25.85 1.62 -26.04
C TYR A 798 25.38 1.56 -24.57
N PRO A 799 24.47 2.44 -24.15
CA PRO A 799 23.84 2.32 -22.85
C PRO A 799 22.98 1.06 -22.77
N GLY A 800 23.07 0.31 -21.67
CA GLY A 800 22.27 -0.89 -21.48
C GLY A 800 22.44 -1.53 -20.12
N ASP A 801 21.69 -2.60 -19.87
CA ASP A 801 21.70 -3.29 -18.59
C ASP A 801 21.37 -4.78 -18.76
N PHE A 802 21.78 -5.56 -17.76
CA PHE A 802 21.34 -6.93 -17.60
C PHE A 802 20.50 -7.07 -16.33
N GLY A 803 19.49 -7.91 -16.37
CA GLY A 803 18.66 -8.17 -15.21
C GLY A 803 18.23 -9.62 -15.10
N VAL A 804 17.74 -9.99 -13.92
CA VAL A 804 17.04 -11.24 -13.67
C VAL A 804 15.79 -10.95 -12.89
N ILE A 805 14.70 -11.54 -13.32
CA ILE A 805 13.41 -11.54 -12.64
C ILE A 805 13.23 -12.92 -12.04
N TYR A 806 13.00 -12.97 -10.73
CA TYR A 806 12.73 -14.17 -9.96
C TYR A 806 11.26 -14.25 -9.63
N SER A 807 10.67 -15.41 -9.75
CA SER A 807 9.26 -15.65 -9.47
C SER A 807 9.05 -16.48 -8.20
N ASP A 808 7.79 -16.56 -7.77
CA ASP A 808 7.35 -17.49 -6.76
C ASP A 808 7.48 -18.95 -7.26
N GLN A 809 7.35 -19.93 -6.37
CA GLN A 809 7.46 -21.35 -6.70
C GLN A 809 6.49 -21.85 -7.79
N ALA A 810 5.42 -21.12 -8.02
CA ALA A 810 4.42 -21.42 -9.04
C ALA A 810 4.67 -20.66 -10.36
N GLY A 811 5.64 -19.78 -10.43
CA GLY A 811 5.92 -18.94 -11.59
C GLY A 811 4.81 -17.92 -11.90
N ARG A 812 3.98 -17.56 -10.93
CA ARG A 812 2.80 -16.72 -11.16
C ARG A 812 3.02 -15.24 -10.85
N ALA A 813 3.95 -14.94 -9.98
CA ALA A 813 4.23 -13.57 -9.56
C ALA A 813 5.73 -13.35 -9.37
N ASN A 814 6.21 -12.16 -9.73
CA ASN A 814 7.57 -11.75 -9.40
C ASN A 814 7.74 -11.62 -7.89
N ILE A 815 8.85 -12.12 -7.36
CA ILE A 815 9.24 -11.93 -5.97
C ILE A 815 10.46 -11.04 -5.82
N LEU A 816 11.29 -10.95 -6.87
CA LEU A 816 12.49 -10.13 -6.87
C LEU A 816 12.89 -9.79 -8.32
N ARG A 817 13.40 -8.59 -8.51
CA ARG A 817 14.00 -8.13 -9.76
C ARG A 817 15.36 -7.54 -9.45
N MET A 818 16.36 -7.95 -10.19
CA MET A 818 17.73 -7.50 -9.98
C MET A 818 18.38 -7.14 -11.30
N PHE A 819 19.08 -6.04 -11.30
CA PHE A 819 19.81 -5.56 -12.46
C PHE A 819 21.28 -5.32 -12.10
N TRP A 820 22.14 -5.41 -13.11
CA TRP A 820 23.57 -5.17 -12.97
C TRP A 820 23.88 -3.71 -12.63
N ALA A 821 23.35 -2.78 -13.42
CA ALA A 821 23.65 -1.36 -13.26
C ALA A 821 22.50 -0.58 -12.61
N ASN A 822 21.23 -0.93 -12.89
CA ASN A 822 20.08 -0.24 -12.35
C ASN A 822 19.82 -0.64 -10.89
N PRO A 823 20.02 0.26 -9.91
CA PRO A 823 19.72 -0.01 -8.50
C PRO A 823 18.22 0.10 -8.17
N VAL A 824 17.40 0.63 -9.10
CA VAL A 824 15.98 0.90 -8.90
C VAL A 824 15.18 -0.28 -9.41
N THR A 825 14.89 -1.20 -8.50
CA THR A 825 13.95 -2.28 -8.79
C THR A 825 12.60 -1.89 -8.24
N SER A 826 11.73 -1.38 -9.10
CA SER A 826 10.36 -1.03 -8.73
C SER A 826 9.61 -2.26 -8.22
N PHE A 827 9.20 -2.24 -6.94
CA PHE A 827 8.50 -3.34 -6.28
C PHE A 827 7.06 -2.96 -5.94
N VAL A 828 6.41 -2.22 -6.84
CA VAL A 828 5.05 -1.73 -6.60
C VAL A 828 4.09 -2.47 -7.51
N ASN A 829 3.18 -3.20 -6.89
CA ASN A 829 2.13 -3.93 -7.61
C ASN A 829 0.98 -3.02 -8.11
N ASP A 830 0.92 -1.80 -7.64
CA ASP A 830 -0.17 -0.87 -7.93
C ASP A 830 -0.05 -0.19 -9.28
N MET A 831 1.16 -0.08 -9.80
CA MET A 831 1.45 0.49 -11.10
C MET A 831 2.19 -0.52 -11.95
N SER A 832 1.83 -0.63 -13.22
CA SER A 832 2.53 -1.50 -14.20
C SER A 832 3.94 -0.98 -14.58
N ARG A 833 4.63 -0.33 -13.61
CA ARG A 833 5.99 0.23 -13.82
C ARG A 833 7.04 -0.83 -14.07
N GLU A 834 6.82 -2.07 -13.68
CA GLU A 834 7.71 -3.20 -13.98
C GLU A 834 7.85 -3.42 -15.50
N ALA A 835 6.86 -2.99 -16.27
CA ALA A 835 6.92 -3.01 -17.72
C ALA A 835 7.93 -2.00 -18.27
N MET A 836 8.25 -0.93 -17.52
CA MET A 836 9.10 0.17 -17.99
C MET A 836 10.59 -0.11 -17.79
N ILE A 837 11.40 0.60 -18.53
CA ILE A 837 12.85 0.66 -18.40
C ILE A 837 13.27 1.99 -17.77
N GLU A 838 14.48 2.03 -17.20
CA GLU A 838 15.03 3.22 -16.55
C GLU A 838 16.42 3.55 -17.15
N PRO A 839 16.49 4.12 -18.35
CA PRO A 839 17.77 4.33 -19.07
C PRO A 839 18.79 5.18 -18.30
N ARG A 840 18.35 6.07 -17.43
CA ARG A 840 19.22 6.91 -16.59
C ARG A 840 20.13 6.13 -15.62
N PHE A 841 19.85 4.86 -15.40
CA PHE A 841 20.62 4.01 -14.50
C PHE A 841 21.37 2.90 -15.25
N TRP A 842 21.29 2.87 -16.57
CA TRP A 842 21.99 1.86 -17.34
C TRP A 842 23.50 2.01 -17.23
N GLY A 843 24.19 0.90 -17.37
CA GLY A 843 25.63 0.86 -17.59
C GLY A 843 25.96 1.11 -19.04
N ARG A 844 27.23 0.91 -19.40
CA ARG A 844 27.76 1.12 -20.71
C ARG A 844 28.43 -0.14 -21.27
N PHE A 845 28.19 -0.42 -22.52
CA PHE A 845 28.85 -1.47 -23.29
C PHE A 845 29.79 -0.82 -24.31
N GLU A 846 31.09 -0.96 -24.10
CA GLU A 846 32.12 -0.52 -25.04
C GLU A 846 32.31 -1.59 -26.12
N ILE A 847 32.09 -1.26 -27.36
CA ILE A 847 32.29 -2.18 -28.49
C ILE A 847 33.73 -2.15 -28.94
N ILE A 848 34.48 -3.20 -28.67
CA ILE A 848 35.85 -3.32 -29.14
C ILE A 848 35.89 -4.08 -30.47
N GLY A 849 36.68 -3.56 -31.43
CA GLY A 849 36.84 -4.21 -32.74
C GLY A 849 37.73 -5.45 -32.68
N GLU A 850 37.90 -6.12 -33.83
CA GLU A 850 38.82 -7.23 -34.03
C GLU A 850 40.25 -6.80 -33.68
N GLY A 851 40.83 -7.41 -32.65
CA GLY A 851 42.17 -7.10 -32.19
C GLY A 851 42.33 -6.56 -30.78
N GLY A 852 41.23 -6.25 -30.12
CA GLY A 852 41.17 -6.06 -28.62
C GLY A 852 41.86 -4.80 -28.10
N VAL A 853 42.01 -3.74 -28.90
CA VAL A 853 42.58 -2.46 -28.44
C VAL A 853 41.43 -1.51 -28.06
N SER A 854 41.28 -1.23 -26.75
CA SER A 854 40.43 -0.14 -26.25
C SER A 854 40.91 1.19 -26.83
N SER A 855 39.99 2.05 -27.23
CA SER A 855 40.27 3.40 -27.74
C SER A 855 40.69 4.40 -26.66
N ARG A 856 41.13 3.95 -25.49
CA ARG A 856 41.65 4.84 -24.44
C ARG A 856 42.92 5.54 -24.92
N LYS A 857 42.77 6.77 -25.34
CA LYS A 857 43.78 7.85 -25.30
C LYS A 857 43.30 8.91 -24.32
#